data_93667f26ece9daaae9d652ec6650aff8
#
_entry.id   93667f26ece9daaae9d652ec6650aff8
#
_cell.length_a   1.000
_cell.length_b   1.000
_cell.length_c   1.000
_cell.angle_alpha   90.00
_cell.angle_beta   90.00
_cell.angle_gamma   90.00
#
_symmetry.space_group_name_H-M   'P 1'
#
loop_
_entity.id
_entity.type
_entity.pdbx_description
1 polymer ?
#
loop_
_entity_poly.entity_id
_entity_poly.type
_entity_poly.pdbx_seq_one_letter_code
_entity_poly.pdbx_strand_id
1 'polypeptide(L)'
;MGAPAGPGPPPPGRFHDFQDLMHHRIMDILLVASPYDTFLLEEAGQLSERMLGEFRNLDLHYGPGLTGAANGAEALDLIRKQPRRFDLIITTAHVGDMTAVELARRVKAEGLDAPIVLLAWDTHELGEPGTAAGSVNLDRPFLWQGDARLLVGIVKYLEDKLNVAHDTRAVGVQVIILIEDNVRYYSSFLPAIYNELLHHSQRVIAEGLNLSQKILRMRARPKILLCGTYEEAWAAFTSYEEEVLGVISDIEFPRGGRRSPEAGVDFARRVREPYPDIPVILQSSRAENEALARSLGAAFLLKGSPVLLNDLRRYMLQDFGFGDFVFRTPEGTEVDRASDLRSLEEKLGTVLEESVVYHAARNHFSKWLKARTEFALAHELRPRKISDFATGEELRQSLIRSIADYRRAQAQSTVADFERGSFDTSGDFYRIGGGSLGGKARGLAFVRRLLDQHGVRDRFPGVRVSVPPAVVVATDVFDRFLEENSLRDFAVESGNDAEVERRFVDAPFPEEAAQDLAAFLEKVRYPLAVRSSSILEDSQHQPFTGVYETLMLPNNAWSLAERLGQVLDAVKRVFASTFSQHAQGYIRATPYRIEEEKMAVILQKIVGSACGPRFYPDFSGVARSHNFYPVPPLTAEDGIVAVALGLGKGIAEGGACLRFCPRYPRHVPQFSSVSDMLESSQREFWAVALEGESGEENMHEVSFGLEVAEADGTLASVGSTYSPENDAVYDGLSRHGVRMVTFAPVLKHALFPLAEVLDVIMGLGAAGMGNPVEIEFAVNLRPPPGQPREFGFLQMRPLALSRETEELELGEVREEAVLCRSRRVLGNGRIEGIRDLVVVDFQRFERARSREAASEVGRLNAELLDHRTPYLLIGVGRWGSRDPWLGIPVTWDQVSGAQTIVEAGLRDLKVTPSQGTHFFQNLTSFNVGYFTVNPESGDGFLDWDWLDAQPALSQASHVRHLRLAQPILVKMNGRRNEGLILKPSV
;
A
#
# COMPACT_ATOMS: atom_id res chain seq x y z
N MET A 1 -16.32 53.21 -17.42
CA MET A 1 -16.75 52.12 -16.53
C MET A 1 -15.96 50.89 -16.89
N GLY A 2 -14.95 50.57 -16.10
CA GLY A 2 -14.04 49.44 -16.35
C GLY A 2 -14.72 48.11 -16.04
N ALA A 3 -14.47 47.13 -16.86
CA ALA A 3 -14.88 45.76 -16.63
C ALA A 3 -14.26 45.25 -15.31
N PRO A 4 -14.94 44.42 -14.53
CA PRO A 4 -14.37 43.85 -13.32
C PRO A 4 -13.20 42.94 -13.70
N ALA A 5 -12.09 43.14 -13.03
CA ALA A 5 -10.95 42.23 -13.09
C ALA A 5 -11.43 40.82 -12.73
N GLY A 6 -11.12 39.85 -13.58
CA GLY A 6 -11.38 38.44 -13.28
C GLY A 6 -10.70 38.00 -11.98
N PRO A 7 -11.17 36.93 -11.32
CA PRO A 7 -10.57 36.45 -10.10
C PRO A 7 -9.10 36.14 -10.37
N GLY A 8 -8.21 36.76 -9.58
CA GLY A 8 -6.80 36.45 -9.60
C GLY A 8 -6.54 34.96 -9.35
N PRO A 9 -5.36 34.44 -9.71
CA PRO A 9 -5.03 33.05 -9.53
C PRO A 9 -5.25 32.65 -8.06
N PRO A 10 -5.80 31.45 -7.81
CA PRO A 10 -6.01 31.00 -6.44
C PRO A 10 -4.66 30.98 -5.70
N PRO A 11 -4.66 31.26 -4.40
CA PRO A 11 -3.43 31.18 -3.60
C PRO A 11 -2.84 29.77 -3.70
N PRO A 12 -1.49 29.59 -3.53
CA PRO A 12 -0.83 28.32 -3.73
C PRO A 12 -1.55 27.22 -2.96
N GLY A 13 -1.95 26.16 -3.68
CA GLY A 13 -2.91 25.17 -3.27
C GLY A 13 -2.69 24.62 -1.86
N ARG A 14 -3.68 24.76 -1.02
CA ARG A 14 -3.75 24.02 0.23
C ARG A 14 -3.88 22.54 -0.10
N PHE A 15 -3.20 21.67 0.61
CA PHE A 15 -3.23 20.21 0.42
C PHE A 15 -4.63 19.56 0.43
N HIS A 16 -5.68 20.28 0.79
CA HIS A 16 -7.07 19.89 0.64
C HIS A 16 -7.49 19.60 -0.82
N ASP A 17 -6.89 20.28 -1.79
CA ASP A 17 -7.32 20.23 -3.20
C ASP A 17 -6.94 18.89 -3.87
N PHE A 18 -6.00 18.15 -3.29
CA PHE A 18 -5.50 16.89 -3.86
C PHE A 18 -6.23 15.63 -3.35
N GLN A 19 -6.92 15.71 -2.22
CA GLN A 19 -7.84 14.67 -1.77
C GLN A 19 -9.02 14.54 -2.71
N ASP A 20 -9.31 15.62 -3.41
CA ASP A 20 -10.45 15.82 -4.30
C ASP A 20 -10.16 15.42 -5.75
N LEU A 21 -9.00 14.83 -6.06
CA LEU A 21 -8.67 14.34 -7.39
C LEU A 21 -9.18 12.92 -7.62
N MET A 22 -9.46 12.59 -8.88
CA MET A 22 -9.93 11.26 -9.29
C MET A 22 -11.23 10.85 -8.62
N HIS A 23 -12.25 11.71 -8.67
CA HIS A 23 -13.60 11.43 -8.15
C HIS A 23 -14.25 10.19 -8.77
N HIS A 24 -14.07 10.04 -10.08
CA HIS A 24 -14.63 8.93 -10.82
C HIS A 24 -13.57 7.83 -10.97
N ARG A 25 -13.78 6.73 -10.26
CA ARG A 25 -12.95 5.53 -10.35
C ARG A 25 -13.81 4.37 -10.84
N ILE A 26 -13.21 3.50 -11.62
CA ILE A 26 -13.85 2.27 -12.07
C ILE A 26 -13.51 1.18 -11.08
N MET A 27 -14.50 0.78 -10.28
CA MET A 27 -14.38 -0.22 -9.22
C MET A 27 -14.96 -1.58 -9.65
N ASP A 28 -16.05 -1.56 -10.44
CA ASP A 28 -16.76 -2.77 -10.87
C ASP A 28 -16.99 -2.75 -12.39
N ILE A 29 -16.48 -3.80 -13.05
CA ILE A 29 -16.60 -4.00 -14.50
C ILE A 29 -17.55 -5.17 -14.77
N LEU A 30 -18.53 -4.94 -15.65
CA LEU A 30 -19.33 -6.02 -16.23
C LEU A 30 -18.74 -6.42 -17.59
N LEU A 31 -18.22 -7.63 -17.69
CA LEU A 31 -17.77 -8.22 -18.95
C LEU A 31 -18.90 -9.05 -19.56
N VAL A 32 -19.40 -8.63 -20.71
CA VAL A 32 -20.44 -9.36 -21.43
C VAL A 32 -19.81 -10.02 -22.67
N ALA A 33 -19.62 -11.33 -22.60
CA ALA A 33 -18.94 -12.09 -23.64
C ALA A 33 -19.56 -13.49 -23.73
N SER A 34 -19.60 -14.07 -24.93
CA SER A 34 -20.04 -15.45 -25.09
C SER A 34 -19.14 -16.40 -24.28
N PRO A 35 -19.61 -17.61 -23.92
CA PRO A 35 -18.75 -18.58 -23.22
C PRO A 35 -17.46 -18.91 -23.99
N TYR A 36 -17.51 -18.86 -25.31
CA TYR A 36 -16.35 -19.09 -26.19
C TYR A 36 -15.38 -17.89 -26.11
N ASP A 37 -15.88 -16.64 -26.16
CA ASP A 37 -15.06 -15.45 -26.06
C ASP A 37 -14.45 -15.34 -24.65
N THR A 38 -15.22 -15.67 -23.62
CA THR A 38 -14.71 -15.73 -22.23
C THR A 38 -13.57 -16.74 -22.15
N PHE A 39 -13.72 -17.93 -22.74
CA PHE A 39 -12.65 -18.92 -22.77
C PHE A 39 -11.40 -18.41 -23.49
N LEU A 40 -11.55 -17.70 -24.63
CA LEU A 40 -10.42 -17.09 -25.33
C LEU A 40 -9.73 -15.99 -24.51
N LEU A 41 -10.49 -15.19 -23.78
CA LEU A 41 -9.93 -14.17 -22.87
C LEU A 41 -9.18 -14.80 -21.69
N GLU A 42 -9.61 -15.99 -21.28
CA GLU A 42 -9.05 -16.75 -20.15
C GLU A 42 -7.95 -17.75 -20.55
N GLU A 43 -7.60 -17.87 -21.82
CA GLU A 43 -6.70 -18.91 -22.39
C GLU A 43 -5.34 -19.05 -21.67
N ALA A 44 -4.92 -18.05 -20.93
CA ALA A 44 -3.65 -18.07 -20.18
C ALA A 44 -3.84 -17.92 -18.66
N GLY A 45 -4.99 -18.29 -18.11
CA GLY A 45 -5.34 -18.14 -16.70
C GLY A 45 -6.52 -17.20 -16.49
N GLN A 46 -7.01 -17.11 -15.25
CA GLN A 46 -8.17 -16.29 -14.95
C GLN A 46 -7.90 -14.82 -15.34
N LEU A 47 -8.70 -14.27 -16.25
CA LEU A 47 -8.56 -12.90 -16.74
C LEU A 47 -8.54 -11.87 -15.59
N SER A 48 -9.38 -12.09 -14.58
CA SER A 48 -9.43 -11.30 -13.35
C SER A 48 -8.09 -11.29 -12.63
N GLU A 49 -7.43 -12.44 -12.50
CA GLU A 49 -6.13 -12.54 -11.80
C GLU A 49 -5.01 -11.87 -12.59
N ARG A 50 -5.02 -12.01 -13.90
CA ARG A 50 -4.05 -11.33 -14.79
C ARG A 50 -4.24 -9.83 -14.75
N MET A 51 -5.47 -9.35 -14.83
CA MET A 51 -5.79 -7.93 -14.71
C MET A 51 -5.36 -7.38 -13.35
N LEU A 52 -5.73 -8.06 -12.25
CA LEU A 52 -5.31 -7.69 -10.90
C LEU A 52 -3.79 -7.77 -10.72
N GLY A 53 -3.12 -8.73 -11.38
CA GLY A 53 -1.67 -8.83 -11.44
C GLY A 53 -1.05 -7.59 -12.08
N GLU A 54 -1.57 -7.13 -13.22
CA GLU A 54 -1.10 -5.91 -13.88
C GLU A 54 -1.35 -4.64 -13.02
N PHE A 55 -2.51 -4.55 -12.33
CA PHE A 55 -2.75 -3.46 -11.38
C PHE A 55 -1.76 -3.48 -10.22
N ARG A 56 -1.39 -4.68 -9.71
CA ARG A 56 -0.37 -4.82 -8.65
C ARG A 56 1.03 -4.48 -9.15
N ASN A 57 1.42 -4.97 -10.33
CA ASN A 57 2.72 -4.67 -10.93
C ASN A 57 2.93 -3.15 -11.11
N LEU A 58 1.84 -2.42 -11.30
CA LEU A 58 1.82 -0.96 -11.43
C LEU A 58 1.59 -0.23 -10.09
N ASP A 59 1.64 -0.95 -8.96
CA ASP A 59 1.44 -0.42 -7.60
C ASP A 59 0.14 0.40 -7.46
N LEU A 60 -0.89 -0.01 -8.18
CA LEU A 60 -2.21 0.61 -8.13
C LEU A 60 -3.00 0.04 -6.94
N HIS A 61 -3.52 0.91 -6.10
CA HIS A 61 -4.10 0.59 -4.79
C HIS A 61 -5.35 -0.29 -4.83
N TYR A 62 -5.97 -0.40 -6.00
CA TYR A 62 -7.13 -1.27 -6.21
C TYR A 62 -7.16 -1.74 -7.66
N GLY A 63 -7.56 -2.97 -7.86
CA GLY A 63 -7.97 -3.49 -9.15
C GLY A 63 -9.50 -3.56 -9.18
N PRO A 64 -10.15 -3.18 -10.28
CA PRO A 64 -11.59 -3.30 -10.39
C PRO A 64 -12.04 -4.75 -10.33
N GLY A 65 -13.19 -4.99 -9.67
CA GLY A 65 -13.86 -6.28 -9.71
C GLY A 65 -14.37 -6.57 -11.11
N LEU A 66 -14.24 -7.83 -11.59
CA LEU A 66 -14.73 -8.26 -12.87
C LEU A 66 -15.89 -9.24 -12.68
N THR A 67 -17.07 -8.88 -13.19
CA THR A 67 -18.26 -9.76 -13.20
C THR A 67 -18.55 -10.18 -14.62
N GLY A 68 -18.63 -11.47 -14.89
CA GLY A 68 -18.95 -12.03 -16.21
C GLY A 68 -20.46 -12.19 -16.41
N ALA A 69 -20.92 -11.97 -17.65
CA ALA A 69 -22.24 -12.36 -18.13
C ALA A 69 -22.10 -13.04 -19.49
N ALA A 70 -22.70 -14.22 -19.64
CA ALA A 70 -22.56 -15.05 -20.83
C ALA A 70 -23.38 -14.55 -22.04
N ASN A 71 -24.33 -13.65 -21.82
CA ASN A 71 -25.19 -13.09 -22.85
C ASN A 71 -25.81 -11.76 -22.41
N GLY A 72 -26.45 -11.05 -23.35
CA GLY A 72 -27.04 -9.75 -23.07
C GLY A 72 -28.23 -9.79 -22.11
N ALA A 73 -29.03 -10.85 -22.11
CA ALA A 73 -30.17 -11.00 -21.19
C ALA A 73 -29.68 -11.14 -19.74
N GLU A 74 -28.65 -11.95 -19.51
CA GLU A 74 -28.02 -12.11 -18.18
C GLU A 74 -27.41 -10.79 -17.70
N ALA A 75 -26.71 -10.06 -18.59
CA ALA A 75 -26.15 -8.76 -18.28
C ALA A 75 -27.23 -7.76 -17.82
N LEU A 76 -28.35 -7.69 -18.54
CA LEU A 76 -29.48 -6.84 -18.18
C LEU A 76 -30.13 -7.26 -16.86
N ASP A 77 -30.19 -8.56 -16.58
CA ASP A 77 -30.72 -9.07 -15.30
C ASP A 77 -29.81 -8.68 -14.12
N LEU A 78 -28.49 -8.80 -14.29
CA LEU A 78 -27.52 -8.35 -13.29
C LEU A 78 -27.62 -6.83 -13.02
N ILE A 79 -27.77 -6.02 -14.09
CA ILE A 79 -27.95 -4.56 -13.96
C ILE A 79 -29.24 -4.22 -13.23
N ARG A 80 -30.35 -4.92 -13.50
CA ARG A 80 -31.63 -4.70 -12.81
C ARG A 80 -31.59 -5.07 -11.33
N LYS A 81 -30.90 -6.17 -11.00
CA LYS A 81 -30.73 -6.59 -9.60
C LYS A 81 -29.86 -5.63 -8.79
N GLN A 82 -28.90 -4.99 -9.45
CA GLN A 82 -27.94 -4.08 -8.79
C GLN A 82 -27.69 -2.82 -9.65
N PRO A 83 -28.64 -1.85 -9.71
CA PRO A 83 -28.64 -0.78 -10.71
C PRO A 83 -27.46 0.22 -10.62
N ARG A 84 -26.66 0.20 -9.57
CA ARG A 84 -25.52 1.13 -9.36
C ARG A 84 -24.19 0.42 -9.13
N ARG A 85 -24.13 -0.87 -9.42
CA ARG A 85 -22.92 -1.65 -9.13
C ARG A 85 -21.81 -1.42 -10.17
N PHE A 86 -22.17 -1.32 -11.45
CA PHE A 86 -21.18 -1.34 -12.52
C PHE A 86 -20.79 0.05 -13.00
N ASP A 87 -19.47 0.33 -12.97
CA ASP A 87 -18.90 1.60 -13.43
C ASP A 87 -18.45 1.54 -14.89
N LEU A 88 -18.28 0.32 -15.44
CA LEU A 88 -17.88 0.07 -16.82
C LEU A 88 -18.51 -1.23 -17.32
N ILE A 89 -18.98 -1.21 -18.55
CA ILE A 89 -19.40 -2.41 -19.28
C ILE A 89 -18.45 -2.64 -20.46
N ILE A 90 -17.84 -3.81 -20.52
CA ILE A 90 -17.04 -4.27 -21.66
C ILE A 90 -17.83 -5.38 -22.35
N THR A 91 -18.08 -5.24 -23.65
CA THR A 91 -18.86 -6.22 -24.41
C THR A 91 -18.10 -6.67 -25.66
N THR A 92 -18.21 -7.94 -26.04
CA THR A 92 -17.78 -8.41 -27.36
C THR A 92 -18.83 -8.04 -28.44
N ALA A 93 -18.50 -8.16 -29.72
CA ALA A 93 -19.35 -7.73 -30.83
C ALA A 93 -20.73 -8.41 -30.82
N HIS A 94 -20.74 -9.71 -30.55
CA HIS A 94 -21.93 -10.57 -30.49
C HIS A 94 -21.97 -11.31 -29.16
N VAL A 95 -22.98 -11.05 -28.36
CA VAL A 95 -23.15 -11.64 -27.02
C VAL A 95 -24.22 -12.73 -26.97
N GLY A 96 -24.26 -13.54 -28.03
CA GLY A 96 -25.16 -14.68 -28.15
C GLY A 96 -26.57 -14.32 -28.55
N ASP A 97 -27.32 -13.58 -27.76
CA ASP A 97 -28.72 -13.24 -27.95
C ASP A 97 -28.97 -11.84 -28.57
N MET A 98 -27.95 -10.99 -28.60
CA MET A 98 -28.04 -9.64 -29.17
C MET A 98 -26.68 -9.11 -29.63
N THR A 99 -26.69 -7.96 -30.35
CA THR A 99 -25.47 -7.24 -30.72
C THR A 99 -25.04 -6.27 -29.63
N ALA A 100 -23.76 -5.86 -29.63
CA ALA A 100 -23.21 -4.87 -28.71
C ALA A 100 -24.00 -3.55 -28.73
N VAL A 101 -24.43 -3.09 -29.92
CA VAL A 101 -25.24 -1.87 -30.07
C VAL A 101 -26.63 -2.03 -29.46
N GLU A 102 -27.27 -3.18 -29.63
CA GLU A 102 -28.57 -3.45 -29.01
C GLU A 102 -28.45 -3.56 -27.49
N LEU A 103 -27.40 -4.21 -26.99
CA LEU A 103 -27.10 -4.25 -25.55
C LEU A 103 -26.93 -2.83 -25.01
N ALA A 104 -26.07 -2.00 -25.64
CA ALA A 104 -25.83 -0.64 -25.22
C ALA A 104 -27.12 0.21 -25.19
N ARG A 105 -27.96 0.07 -26.20
CA ARG A 105 -29.26 0.74 -26.25
C ARG A 105 -30.17 0.35 -25.06
N ARG A 106 -30.21 -0.96 -24.75
CA ARG A 106 -31.05 -1.46 -23.63
C ARG A 106 -30.50 -1.04 -22.28
N VAL A 107 -29.19 -1.10 -22.08
CA VAL A 107 -28.53 -0.66 -20.85
C VAL A 107 -28.81 0.82 -20.56
N LYS A 108 -28.69 1.67 -21.59
CA LYS A 108 -29.03 3.10 -21.45
C LYS A 108 -30.54 3.32 -21.20
N ALA A 109 -31.42 2.48 -21.77
CA ALA A 109 -32.84 2.52 -21.49
C ALA A 109 -33.21 2.10 -20.05
N GLU A 110 -32.43 1.27 -19.41
CA GLU A 110 -32.55 0.92 -17.98
C GLU A 110 -32.01 2.04 -17.04
N GLY A 111 -31.49 3.13 -17.60
CA GLY A 111 -31.05 4.31 -16.85
C GLY A 111 -29.62 4.19 -16.26
N LEU A 112 -28.85 3.19 -16.67
CA LEU A 112 -27.42 3.09 -16.29
C LEU A 112 -26.57 3.98 -17.21
N ASP A 113 -25.88 4.95 -16.62
CA ASP A 113 -25.01 5.90 -17.36
C ASP A 113 -23.54 5.46 -17.42
N ALA A 114 -23.24 4.21 -17.07
CA ALA A 114 -21.89 3.68 -17.19
C ALA A 114 -21.39 3.67 -18.65
N PRO A 115 -20.09 3.96 -18.90
CA PRO A 115 -19.47 3.82 -20.21
C PRO A 115 -19.57 2.37 -20.70
N ILE A 116 -19.75 2.20 -22.01
CA ILE A 116 -19.84 0.89 -22.64
C ILE A 116 -18.80 0.79 -23.75
N VAL A 117 -17.87 -0.14 -23.59
CA VAL A 117 -16.71 -0.37 -24.48
C VAL A 117 -16.91 -1.64 -25.27
N LEU A 118 -16.70 -1.57 -26.58
CA LEU A 118 -16.65 -2.75 -27.44
C LEU A 118 -15.23 -3.32 -27.50
N LEU A 119 -15.08 -4.59 -27.16
CA LEU A 119 -13.84 -5.35 -27.31
C LEU A 119 -13.98 -6.27 -28.54
N ALA A 120 -13.26 -5.95 -29.61
CA ALA A 120 -13.27 -6.70 -30.86
C ALA A 120 -12.02 -7.60 -30.99
N TRP A 121 -12.15 -8.72 -31.67
CA TRP A 121 -11.05 -9.64 -31.94
C TRP A 121 -10.27 -9.24 -33.20
N ASP A 122 -10.96 -8.69 -34.18
CA ASP A 122 -10.35 -8.18 -35.40
C ASP A 122 -11.05 -6.92 -35.93
N THR A 123 -10.47 -6.32 -36.95
CA THR A 123 -11.01 -5.11 -37.58
C THR A 123 -12.24 -5.36 -38.45
N HIS A 124 -12.53 -6.63 -38.85
CA HIS A 124 -13.72 -6.96 -39.63
C HIS A 124 -14.98 -6.85 -38.79
N GLU A 125 -14.92 -7.27 -37.50
CA GLU A 125 -16.04 -7.13 -36.58
C GLU A 125 -16.50 -5.66 -36.41
N LEU A 126 -15.60 -4.71 -36.54
CA LEU A 126 -15.90 -3.28 -36.42
C LEU A 126 -16.67 -2.72 -37.65
N GLY A 127 -16.65 -3.44 -38.78
CA GLY A 127 -17.35 -3.06 -40.02
C GLY A 127 -18.74 -3.69 -40.17
N GLU A 128 -19.15 -4.60 -39.29
CA GLU A 128 -20.42 -5.28 -39.37
C GLU A 128 -21.62 -4.40 -39.00
N PRO A 129 -22.80 -4.58 -39.65
CA PRO A 129 -24.02 -3.93 -39.26
C PRO A 129 -24.41 -4.34 -37.81
N GLY A 130 -24.42 -3.43 -36.89
CA GLY A 130 -24.71 -3.70 -35.45
C GLY A 130 -23.50 -3.57 -34.52
N THR A 131 -22.29 -3.35 -35.04
CA THR A 131 -21.08 -3.04 -34.27
C THR A 131 -20.56 -1.63 -34.57
N ALA A 132 -21.34 -0.80 -35.31
CA ALA A 132 -20.88 0.49 -35.85
C ALA A 132 -20.13 1.34 -34.81
N ALA A 133 -18.86 1.44 -35.01
CA ALA A 133 -17.99 2.44 -34.38
C ALA A 133 -18.62 3.84 -34.66
N GLY A 134 -19.19 4.47 -33.62
CA GLY A 134 -19.92 5.74 -33.75
C GLY A 134 -21.42 5.65 -33.41
N SER A 135 -21.92 4.51 -32.91
CA SER A 135 -23.22 4.45 -32.27
C SER A 135 -23.21 5.34 -31.03
N VAL A 136 -24.25 6.16 -30.88
CA VAL A 136 -24.40 7.18 -29.81
C VAL A 136 -24.29 6.57 -28.39
N ASN A 137 -24.40 5.25 -28.26
CA ASN A 137 -24.43 4.55 -26.97
C ASN A 137 -23.19 3.72 -26.66
N LEU A 138 -22.21 3.64 -27.57
CA LEU A 138 -20.91 2.99 -27.33
C LEU A 138 -19.82 4.06 -27.23
N ASP A 139 -18.94 3.94 -26.24
CA ASP A 139 -17.87 4.94 -26.02
C ASP A 139 -16.77 4.82 -27.07
N ARG A 140 -16.04 3.71 -27.11
CA ARG A 140 -15.03 3.43 -28.15
C ARG A 140 -14.84 1.91 -28.30
N PRO A 141 -14.51 1.44 -29.50
CA PRO A 141 -14.04 0.07 -29.70
C PRO A 141 -12.56 -0.04 -29.33
N PHE A 142 -12.16 -1.25 -28.89
CA PHE A 142 -10.77 -1.65 -28.68
C PHE A 142 -10.53 -3.01 -29.30
N LEU A 143 -9.30 -3.26 -29.74
CA LEU A 143 -8.89 -4.52 -30.36
C LEU A 143 -8.12 -5.37 -29.35
N TRP A 144 -8.62 -6.56 -29.05
CA TRP A 144 -7.94 -7.50 -28.19
C TRP A 144 -6.75 -8.13 -28.93
N GLN A 145 -5.57 -8.06 -28.34
CA GLN A 145 -4.33 -8.59 -28.91
C GLN A 145 -3.64 -9.60 -27.98
N GLY A 146 -4.40 -10.23 -27.06
CA GLY A 146 -3.88 -11.21 -26.11
C GLY A 146 -3.17 -10.58 -24.88
N ASP A 147 -3.24 -9.26 -24.69
CA ASP A 147 -2.54 -8.54 -23.65
C ASP A 147 -3.51 -7.93 -22.62
N ALA A 148 -3.51 -8.46 -21.39
CA ALA A 148 -4.37 -7.98 -20.31
C ALA A 148 -4.11 -6.52 -19.92
N ARG A 149 -2.93 -5.94 -20.24
CA ARG A 149 -2.63 -4.52 -20.05
C ARG A 149 -3.57 -3.60 -20.81
N LEU A 150 -4.22 -4.12 -21.86
CA LEU A 150 -5.25 -3.37 -22.57
C LEU A 150 -6.43 -3.01 -21.65
N LEU A 151 -6.85 -3.93 -20.76
CA LEU A 151 -7.93 -3.66 -19.82
C LEU A 151 -7.55 -2.54 -18.83
N VAL A 152 -6.31 -2.54 -18.36
CA VAL A 152 -5.76 -1.44 -17.55
C VAL A 152 -5.80 -0.13 -18.35
N GLY A 153 -5.38 -0.17 -19.61
CA GLY A 153 -5.43 0.97 -20.53
C GLY A 153 -6.85 1.52 -20.71
N ILE A 154 -7.84 0.65 -20.90
CA ILE A 154 -9.27 1.03 -21.04
C ILE A 154 -9.77 1.70 -19.75
N VAL A 155 -9.54 1.08 -18.60
CA VAL A 155 -9.95 1.62 -17.28
C VAL A 155 -9.35 3.01 -17.07
N LYS A 156 -8.04 3.14 -17.24
CA LYS A 156 -7.35 4.42 -17.02
C LYS A 156 -7.74 5.50 -18.03
N TYR A 157 -7.97 5.14 -19.28
CA TYR A 157 -8.49 6.07 -20.30
C TYR A 157 -9.86 6.64 -19.93
N LEU A 158 -10.78 5.78 -19.47
CA LEU A 158 -12.11 6.21 -19.07
C LEU A 158 -12.06 7.05 -17.78
N GLU A 159 -11.28 6.64 -16.80
CA GLU A 159 -11.03 7.45 -15.60
C GLU A 159 -10.49 8.84 -15.98
N ASP A 160 -9.52 8.91 -16.89
CA ASP A 160 -8.94 10.18 -17.35
C ASP A 160 -9.98 11.05 -18.05
N LYS A 161 -10.77 10.48 -18.95
CA LYS A 161 -11.89 11.16 -19.64
C LYS A 161 -12.90 11.77 -18.68
N LEU A 162 -13.25 11.05 -17.60
CA LEU A 162 -14.24 11.48 -16.62
C LEU A 162 -13.70 12.54 -15.64
N ASN A 163 -12.41 12.48 -15.31
CA ASN A 163 -11.82 13.32 -14.28
C ASN A 163 -11.05 14.54 -14.81
N VAL A 164 -10.63 14.57 -16.07
CA VAL A 164 -9.73 15.60 -16.62
C VAL A 164 -10.22 17.01 -16.37
N ALA A 165 -11.50 17.29 -16.60
CA ALA A 165 -12.05 18.63 -16.45
C ALA A 165 -12.03 19.14 -15.01
N HIS A 166 -12.19 18.25 -14.04
CA HIS A 166 -12.11 18.56 -12.63
C HIS A 166 -10.66 18.68 -12.18
N ASP A 167 -9.85 17.66 -12.43
CA ASP A 167 -8.50 17.55 -11.92
C ASP A 167 -7.57 18.64 -12.47
N THR A 168 -7.74 19.00 -13.75
CA THR A 168 -7.00 20.09 -14.40
C THR A 168 -7.37 21.44 -13.76
N ARG A 169 -8.65 21.70 -13.54
CA ARG A 169 -9.10 22.96 -12.94
C ARG A 169 -8.69 23.08 -11.47
N ALA A 170 -8.72 21.98 -10.73
CA ALA A 170 -8.43 21.97 -9.28
C ALA A 170 -6.96 22.26 -8.98
N VAL A 171 -6.02 21.65 -9.71
CA VAL A 171 -4.58 21.74 -9.38
C VAL A 171 -3.65 21.89 -10.58
N GLY A 172 -4.15 21.98 -11.80
CA GLY A 172 -3.35 22.09 -13.02
C GLY A 172 -2.76 20.75 -13.47
N VAL A 173 -3.48 19.64 -13.26
CA VAL A 173 -3.05 18.33 -13.75
C VAL A 173 -2.80 18.36 -15.24
N GLN A 174 -1.66 17.85 -15.67
CA GLN A 174 -1.24 17.91 -17.06
C GLN A 174 -2.01 16.93 -17.94
N VAL A 175 -2.06 17.23 -19.26
CA VAL A 175 -2.78 16.48 -20.29
C VAL A 175 -1.83 16.08 -21.41
N ILE A 176 -1.91 14.81 -21.83
CA ILE A 176 -1.29 14.33 -23.07
C ILE A 176 -2.40 14.08 -24.07
N ILE A 177 -2.33 14.72 -25.26
CA ILE A 177 -3.28 14.52 -26.33
C ILE A 177 -2.75 13.44 -27.27
N LEU A 178 -3.46 12.32 -27.35
CA LEU A 178 -3.18 11.24 -28.30
C LEU A 178 -4.18 11.31 -29.45
N ILE A 179 -3.71 11.60 -30.67
CA ILE A 179 -4.53 11.68 -31.86
C ILE A 179 -4.29 10.46 -32.73
N GLU A 180 -5.25 9.57 -32.75
CA GLU A 180 -5.18 8.32 -33.50
C GLU A 180 -6.61 7.82 -33.80
N ASP A 181 -6.95 7.65 -35.07
CA ASP A 181 -8.26 7.14 -35.51
C ASP A 181 -8.29 5.62 -35.71
N ASN A 182 -7.13 5.00 -35.81
CA ASN A 182 -7.01 3.57 -36.07
C ASN A 182 -7.02 2.76 -34.78
N VAL A 183 -8.05 1.92 -34.63
CA VAL A 183 -8.28 1.07 -33.45
C VAL A 183 -7.06 0.22 -33.10
N ARG A 184 -6.37 -0.34 -34.10
CA ARG A 184 -5.20 -1.21 -33.89
C ARG A 184 -4.07 -0.48 -33.18
N TYR A 185 -3.82 0.77 -33.57
CA TYR A 185 -2.70 1.53 -33.03
C TYR A 185 -3.00 2.09 -31.64
N TYR A 186 -4.18 2.69 -31.43
CA TYR A 186 -4.45 3.20 -30.08
C TYR A 186 -4.67 2.08 -29.05
N SER A 187 -5.17 0.90 -29.46
CA SER A 187 -5.24 -0.28 -28.58
C SER A 187 -3.85 -0.78 -28.14
N SER A 188 -2.80 -0.55 -28.94
CA SER A 188 -1.42 -0.86 -28.57
C SER A 188 -0.75 0.28 -27.80
N PHE A 189 -1.02 1.54 -28.18
CA PHE A 189 -0.35 2.70 -27.59
C PHE A 189 -0.82 2.99 -26.16
N LEU A 190 -2.13 2.93 -25.90
CA LEU A 190 -2.67 3.24 -24.58
C LEU A 190 -2.04 2.40 -23.48
N PRO A 191 -1.96 1.06 -23.56
CA PRO A 191 -1.27 0.27 -22.55
C PRO A 191 0.19 0.68 -22.36
N ALA A 192 0.91 0.94 -23.46
CA ALA A 192 2.32 1.33 -23.40
C ALA A 192 2.51 2.71 -22.74
N ILE A 193 1.70 3.70 -23.11
CA ILE A 193 1.76 5.05 -22.54
C ILE A 193 1.41 5.01 -21.06
N TYR A 194 0.34 4.29 -20.65
CA TYR A 194 -0.02 4.16 -19.25
C TYR A 194 1.03 3.44 -18.43
N ASN A 195 1.64 2.40 -18.99
CA ASN A 195 2.75 1.71 -18.34
C ASN A 195 3.91 2.68 -18.04
N GLU A 196 4.33 3.48 -19.01
CA GLU A 196 5.40 4.48 -18.80
C GLU A 196 4.98 5.59 -17.81
N LEU A 197 3.74 6.08 -17.91
CA LEU A 197 3.21 7.07 -16.96
C LEU A 197 3.20 6.55 -15.53
N LEU A 198 2.79 5.30 -15.32
CA LEU A 198 2.70 4.70 -13.99
C LEU A 198 4.09 4.41 -13.44
N HIS A 199 5.02 3.89 -14.26
CA HIS A 199 6.42 3.73 -13.86
C HIS A 199 7.12 5.07 -13.56
N HIS A 200 6.82 6.12 -14.33
CA HIS A 200 7.29 7.46 -14.02
C HIS A 200 6.73 7.96 -12.68
N SER A 201 5.42 7.79 -12.47
CA SER A 201 4.77 8.15 -11.21
C SER A 201 5.40 7.41 -10.03
N GLN A 202 5.73 6.13 -10.18
CA GLN A 202 6.43 5.34 -9.15
C GLN A 202 7.83 5.91 -8.83
N ARG A 203 8.61 6.27 -9.85
CA ARG A 203 9.94 6.91 -9.63
C ARG A 203 9.81 8.23 -8.89
N VAL A 204 8.91 9.09 -9.34
CA VAL A 204 8.64 10.39 -8.68
C VAL A 204 8.07 10.20 -7.26
N ILE A 205 7.34 9.12 -7.02
CA ILE A 205 6.85 8.72 -5.69
C ILE A 205 8.01 8.35 -4.77
N ALA A 206 9.03 7.64 -5.27
CA ALA A 206 10.21 7.31 -4.48
C ALA A 206 10.97 8.58 -4.01
N GLU A 207 10.93 9.66 -4.79
CA GLU A 207 11.51 10.97 -4.45
C GLU A 207 10.65 11.75 -3.42
N GLY A 208 9.40 11.38 -3.21
CA GLY A 208 8.46 12.06 -2.31
C GLY A 208 8.81 11.89 -0.84
N LEU A 209 8.96 13.00 -0.12
CA LEU A 209 9.31 13.07 1.31
C LEU A 209 8.24 12.48 2.24
N ASN A 210 7.00 12.25 1.77
CA ASN A 210 5.94 11.70 2.59
C ASN A 210 4.84 10.97 1.79
N LEU A 211 4.07 10.12 2.48
CA LEU A 211 3.01 9.29 1.89
C LEU A 211 1.90 10.13 1.24
N SER A 212 1.59 11.31 1.79
CA SER A 212 0.62 12.24 1.18
C SER A 212 1.08 12.69 -0.20
N GLN A 213 2.36 13.01 -0.36
CA GLN A 213 2.91 13.35 -1.67
C GLN A 213 2.90 12.15 -2.62
N LYS A 214 3.08 10.94 -2.08
CA LYS A 214 2.94 9.69 -2.84
C LYS A 214 1.54 9.54 -3.47
N ILE A 215 0.53 9.55 -2.63
CA ILE A 215 -0.88 9.42 -3.04
C ILE A 215 -1.27 10.57 -3.98
N LEU A 216 -0.79 11.76 -3.68
CA LEU A 216 -0.97 12.96 -4.47
C LEU A 216 -0.44 12.82 -5.88
N ARG A 217 0.82 12.46 -6.00
CA ARG A 217 1.51 12.31 -7.28
C ARG A 217 0.86 11.23 -8.14
N MET A 218 0.38 10.14 -7.52
CA MET A 218 -0.38 9.11 -8.23
C MET A 218 -1.71 9.63 -8.79
N ARG A 219 -2.45 10.46 -8.05
CA ARG A 219 -3.72 11.05 -8.50
C ARG A 219 -3.51 12.16 -9.51
N ALA A 220 -2.42 12.92 -9.36
CA ALA A 220 -2.07 14.07 -10.19
C ALA A 220 -1.25 13.70 -11.44
N ARG A 221 -1.13 12.42 -11.77
CA ARG A 221 -0.46 11.98 -13.01
C ARG A 221 -1.10 12.63 -14.24
N PRO A 222 -0.34 12.87 -15.30
CA PRO A 222 -0.90 13.37 -16.55
C PRO A 222 -2.07 12.51 -17.05
N LYS A 223 -3.11 13.17 -17.54
CA LYS A 223 -4.30 12.53 -18.13
C LYS A 223 -4.09 12.34 -19.62
N ILE A 224 -4.56 11.20 -20.17
CA ILE A 224 -4.47 10.93 -21.61
C ILE A 224 -5.83 11.19 -22.23
N LEU A 225 -5.88 12.07 -23.24
CA LEU A 225 -7.05 12.33 -24.05
C LEU A 225 -6.86 11.71 -25.44
N LEU A 226 -7.59 10.63 -25.71
CA LEU A 226 -7.60 9.99 -27.02
C LEU A 226 -8.63 10.69 -27.91
N CYS A 227 -8.16 11.25 -29.03
CA CYS A 227 -8.94 11.95 -30.04
C CYS A 227 -8.88 11.19 -31.38
N GLY A 228 -10.00 11.02 -32.04
CA GLY A 228 -10.09 10.35 -33.35
C GLY A 228 -10.24 11.31 -34.53
N THR A 229 -10.52 12.59 -34.26
CA THR A 229 -10.70 13.62 -35.30
C THR A 229 -9.95 14.92 -34.96
N TYR A 230 -9.72 15.74 -35.98
CA TYR A 230 -9.09 17.04 -35.80
C TYR A 230 -9.90 17.94 -34.86
N GLU A 231 -11.20 17.91 -34.99
CA GLU A 231 -12.13 18.72 -34.20
C GLU A 231 -12.10 18.34 -32.72
N GLU A 232 -12.11 17.03 -32.42
CA GLU A 232 -11.93 16.53 -31.04
C GLU A 232 -10.59 16.98 -30.46
N ALA A 233 -9.50 16.76 -31.22
CA ALA A 233 -8.16 17.10 -30.77
C ALA A 233 -7.98 18.60 -30.53
N TRP A 234 -8.53 19.41 -31.43
CA TRP A 234 -8.46 20.88 -31.29
C TRP A 234 -9.31 21.39 -30.12
N ALA A 235 -10.52 20.83 -29.92
CA ALA A 235 -11.34 21.15 -28.76
C ALA A 235 -10.63 20.77 -27.44
N ALA A 236 -10.01 19.60 -27.38
CA ALA A 236 -9.22 19.17 -26.24
C ALA A 236 -8.02 20.12 -25.99
N PHE A 237 -7.27 20.46 -27.04
CA PHE A 237 -6.15 21.40 -26.93
C PHE A 237 -6.59 22.77 -26.40
N THR A 238 -7.65 23.34 -26.99
CA THR A 238 -8.14 24.67 -26.59
C THR A 238 -8.71 24.67 -25.16
N SER A 239 -9.29 23.53 -24.72
CA SER A 239 -9.85 23.42 -23.36
C SER A 239 -8.77 23.31 -22.27
N TYR A 240 -7.59 22.82 -22.61
CA TYR A 240 -6.49 22.55 -21.67
C TYR A 240 -5.15 23.14 -22.10
N GLU A 241 -5.17 24.25 -22.81
CA GLU A 241 -4.03 24.86 -23.51
C GLU A 241 -2.81 25.09 -22.60
N GLU A 242 -3.02 25.50 -21.35
CA GLU A 242 -1.94 25.76 -20.39
C GLU A 242 -1.38 24.47 -19.74
N GLU A 243 -2.15 23.40 -19.76
CA GLU A 243 -1.84 22.13 -19.11
C GLU A 243 -1.39 21.03 -20.07
N VAL A 244 -1.34 21.31 -21.38
CA VAL A 244 -0.86 20.34 -22.36
C VAL A 244 0.63 20.07 -22.14
N LEU A 245 0.96 18.83 -21.74
CA LEU A 245 2.32 18.35 -21.55
C LEU A 245 2.97 17.98 -22.89
N GLY A 246 2.18 17.40 -23.80
CA GLY A 246 2.64 17.03 -25.12
C GLY A 246 1.52 16.44 -25.99
N VAL A 247 1.82 16.33 -27.28
CA VAL A 247 0.92 15.78 -28.30
C VAL A 247 1.58 14.60 -29.01
N ILE A 248 0.85 13.50 -29.15
CA ILE A 248 1.21 12.35 -29.99
C ILE A 248 0.15 12.28 -31.08
N SER A 249 0.50 12.50 -32.35
CA SER A 249 -0.46 12.62 -33.44
C SER A 249 -0.13 11.73 -34.63
N ASP A 250 -1.13 11.02 -35.13
CA ASP A 250 -1.05 10.56 -36.52
C ASP A 250 -0.90 11.76 -37.47
N ILE A 251 -0.29 11.56 -38.62
CA ILE A 251 -0.24 12.55 -39.69
C ILE A 251 -1.55 12.57 -40.47
N GLU A 252 -2.14 11.41 -40.72
CA GLU A 252 -3.29 11.25 -41.59
C GLU A 252 -4.52 10.76 -40.81
N PHE A 253 -5.44 11.65 -40.46
CA PHE A 253 -6.69 11.34 -39.74
C PHE A 253 -7.86 12.23 -40.17
N PRO A 254 -9.12 11.95 -39.72
CA PRO A 254 -10.29 12.69 -40.16
C PRO A 254 -10.30 14.17 -39.75
N ARG A 255 -10.63 15.03 -40.74
CA ARG A 255 -10.87 16.46 -40.56
C ARG A 255 -12.10 16.86 -41.42
N GLY A 256 -13.11 17.49 -40.79
CA GLY A 256 -14.34 17.82 -41.49
C GLY A 256 -15.08 16.59 -42.02
N GLY A 257 -15.00 15.45 -41.33
CA GLY A 257 -15.64 14.21 -41.74
C GLY A 257 -14.93 13.46 -42.88
N ARG A 258 -13.77 13.91 -43.34
CA ARG A 258 -12.97 13.27 -44.39
C ARG A 258 -11.54 13.05 -43.93
N ARG A 259 -10.92 11.94 -44.34
CA ARG A 259 -9.51 11.67 -44.08
C ARG A 259 -8.63 12.71 -44.78
N SER A 260 -7.73 13.36 -44.04
CA SER A 260 -6.84 14.41 -44.53
C SER A 260 -5.40 13.97 -44.33
N PRO A 261 -4.58 13.96 -45.39
CA PRO A 261 -3.18 13.54 -45.34
C PRO A 261 -2.25 14.51 -44.61
N GLU A 262 -2.71 15.72 -44.32
CA GLU A 262 -1.92 16.78 -43.67
C GLU A 262 -2.50 17.21 -42.30
N ALA A 263 -3.53 16.54 -41.82
CA ALA A 263 -4.23 16.92 -40.58
C ALA A 263 -3.26 17.05 -39.40
N GLY A 264 -2.37 16.06 -39.20
CA GLY A 264 -1.39 16.07 -38.11
C GLY A 264 -0.31 17.14 -38.28
N VAL A 265 0.11 17.43 -39.52
CA VAL A 265 1.08 18.46 -39.83
C VAL A 265 0.50 19.86 -39.51
N ASP A 266 -0.74 20.08 -39.95
CA ASP A 266 -1.44 21.34 -39.66
C ASP A 266 -1.71 21.52 -38.16
N PHE A 267 -2.07 20.44 -37.49
CA PHE A 267 -2.24 20.47 -36.05
C PHE A 267 -0.94 20.79 -35.32
N ALA A 268 0.16 20.11 -35.69
CA ALA A 268 1.49 20.35 -35.12
C ALA A 268 1.94 21.80 -35.32
N ARG A 269 1.76 22.35 -36.56
CA ARG A 269 2.11 23.73 -36.88
C ARG A 269 1.30 24.71 -36.04
N ARG A 270 0.00 24.50 -35.98
CA ARG A 270 -0.95 25.37 -35.25
C ARG A 270 -0.73 25.36 -33.73
N VAL A 271 -0.25 24.26 -33.17
CA VAL A 271 0.15 24.16 -31.75
C VAL A 271 1.49 24.83 -31.52
N ARG A 272 2.50 24.54 -32.36
CA ARG A 272 3.88 24.99 -32.12
C ARG A 272 4.14 26.47 -32.45
N GLU A 273 3.33 27.05 -33.29
CA GLU A 273 3.48 28.46 -33.61
C GLU A 273 3.29 29.36 -32.38
N PRO A 274 2.24 29.23 -31.57
CA PRO A 274 2.08 29.95 -30.29
C PRO A 274 2.85 29.31 -29.12
N TYR A 275 3.05 27.98 -29.11
CA TYR A 275 3.64 27.21 -28.02
C TYR A 275 4.81 26.32 -28.50
N PRO A 276 5.97 26.90 -28.84
CA PRO A 276 7.12 26.15 -29.38
C PRO A 276 7.73 25.16 -28.37
N ASP A 277 7.41 25.32 -27.08
CA ASP A 277 7.83 24.47 -25.95
C ASP A 277 6.98 23.19 -25.80
N ILE A 278 5.79 23.11 -26.39
CA ILE A 278 4.99 21.88 -26.36
C ILE A 278 5.60 20.86 -27.34
N PRO A 279 6.04 19.68 -26.85
CA PRO A 279 6.55 18.63 -27.71
C PRO A 279 5.43 18.01 -28.52
N VAL A 280 5.70 17.79 -29.78
CA VAL A 280 4.82 17.06 -30.69
C VAL A 280 5.58 15.88 -31.25
N ILE A 281 4.98 14.71 -31.15
CA ILE A 281 5.43 13.46 -31.76
C ILE A 281 4.48 13.17 -32.91
N LEU A 282 4.98 13.16 -34.12
CA LEU A 282 4.23 12.78 -35.32
C LEU A 282 4.48 11.32 -35.67
N GLN A 283 3.43 10.60 -35.99
CA GLN A 283 3.51 9.19 -36.37
C GLN A 283 2.95 8.94 -37.76
N SER A 284 3.57 8.06 -38.51
CA SER A 284 3.13 7.71 -39.85
C SER A 284 3.61 6.31 -40.25
N SER A 285 2.87 5.66 -41.17
CA SER A 285 3.33 4.46 -41.85
C SER A 285 4.36 4.72 -42.98
N ARG A 286 4.58 5.99 -43.32
CA ARG A 286 5.48 6.40 -44.40
C ARG A 286 6.74 7.03 -43.81
N ALA A 287 7.91 6.43 -44.07
CA ALA A 287 9.19 6.92 -43.55
C ALA A 287 9.57 8.32 -44.14
N GLU A 288 9.07 8.67 -45.30
CA GLU A 288 9.31 9.96 -45.96
C GLU A 288 8.82 11.15 -45.11
N ASN A 289 7.82 10.93 -44.29
CA ASN A 289 7.26 11.95 -43.41
C ASN A 289 8.19 12.35 -42.25
N GLU A 290 9.30 11.63 -42.05
CA GLU A 290 10.29 12.00 -41.02
C GLU A 290 10.94 13.36 -41.32
N ALA A 291 11.28 13.61 -42.60
CA ALA A 291 11.84 14.89 -42.99
C ALA A 291 10.88 16.07 -42.74
N LEU A 292 9.58 15.84 -42.98
CA LEU A 292 8.52 16.80 -42.70
C LEU A 292 8.38 17.05 -41.20
N ALA A 293 8.35 16.00 -40.37
CA ALA A 293 8.30 16.13 -38.91
C ALA A 293 9.48 16.92 -38.36
N ARG A 294 10.70 16.63 -38.83
CA ARG A 294 11.92 17.35 -38.43
C ARG A 294 11.88 18.84 -38.83
N SER A 295 11.31 19.17 -40.00
CA SER A 295 11.16 20.56 -40.42
C SER A 295 10.24 21.38 -39.53
N LEU A 296 9.31 20.71 -38.85
CA LEU A 296 8.42 21.28 -37.84
C LEU A 296 9.02 21.25 -36.41
N GLY A 297 10.23 20.68 -36.24
CA GLY A 297 10.84 20.42 -34.95
C GLY A 297 10.07 19.39 -34.12
N ALA A 298 9.29 18.53 -34.76
CA ALA A 298 8.56 17.44 -34.11
C ALA A 298 9.38 16.15 -34.12
N ALA A 299 9.23 15.31 -33.11
CA ALA A 299 9.74 13.95 -33.11
C ALA A 299 8.92 13.08 -34.09
N PHE A 300 9.51 11.98 -34.57
CA PHE A 300 8.85 11.10 -35.54
C PHE A 300 8.85 9.64 -35.11
N LEU A 301 7.69 8.99 -35.26
CA LEU A 301 7.49 7.56 -35.02
C LEU A 301 7.03 6.86 -36.31
N LEU A 302 7.75 5.81 -36.72
CA LEU A 302 7.35 4.98 -37.85
C LEU A 302 6.44 3.85 -37.37
N LYS A 303 5.14 3.88 -37.73
CA LYS A 303 4.12 2.91 -37.31
C LYS A 303 4.44 1.45 -37.67
N GLY A 304 5.22 1.19 -38.68
CA GLY A 304 5.65 -0.16 -39.09
C GLY A 304 6.95 -0.63 -38.42
N SER A 305 7.56 0.17 -37.58
CA SER A 305 8.84 -0.16 -36.93
C SER A 305 8.64 -1.26 -35.87
N PRO A 306 9.47 -2.31 -35.83
CA PRO A 306 9.43 -3.32 -34.77
C PRO A 306 9.79 -2.76 -33.38
N VAL A 307 10.41 -1.59 -33.32
CA VAL A 307 10.82 -0.91 -32.08
C VAL A 307 9.94 0.31 -31.74
N LEU A 308 8.77 0.43 -32.39
CA LEU A 308 7.86 1.56 -32.26
C LEU A 308 7.55 1.93 -30.80
N LEU A 309 7.24 0.96 -29.95
CA LEU A 309 6.91 1.21 -28.54
C LEU A 309 8.15 1.61 -27.72
N ASN A 310 9.33 1.12 -28.07
CA ASN A 310 10.59 1.55 -27.45
C ASN A 310 10.95 2.99 -27.86
N ASP A 311 10.70 3.35 -29.11
CA ASP A 311 10.91 4.73 -29.57
C ASP A 311 9.91 5.68 -28.90
N LEU A 312 8.64 5.30 -28.79
CA LEU A 312 7.64 6.06 -28.05
C LEU A 312 8.07 6.28 -26.59
N ARG A 313 8.50 5.23 -25.91
CA ARG A 313 9.05 5.31 -24.55
C ARG A 313 10.22 6.29 -24.45
N ARG A 314 11.18 6.19 -25.36
CA ARG A 314 12.34 7.09 -25.40
C ARG A 314 11.91 8.55 -25.52
N TYR A 315 10.99 8.88 -26.41
CA TYR A 315 10.47 10.25 -26.57
C TYR A 315 9.70 10.74 -25.35
N MET A 316 8.90 9.86 -24.71
CA MET A 316 8.21 10.21 -23.46
C MET A 316 9.20 10.56 -22.35
N LEU A 317 10.29 9.81 -22.22
CA LEU A 317 11.31 10.10 -21.23
C LEU A 317 12.09 11.39 -21.54
N GLN A 318 12.44 11.62 -22.80
CA GLN A 318 13.30 12.74 -23.21
C GLN A 318 12.53 14.05 -23.42
N ASP A 319 11.36 13.98 -24.09
CA ASP A 319 10.67 15.17 -24.56
C ASP A 319 9.52 15.59 -23.65
N PHE A 320 8.84 14.63 -22.96
CA PHE A 320 7.75 14.95 -22.04
C PHE A 320 8.24 15.19 -20.60
N GLY A 321 9.53 15.05 -20.34
CA GLY A 321 10.14 15.35 -19.05
C GLY A 321 9.98 14.24 -17.99
N PHE A 322 9.69 13.00 -18.41
CA PHE A 322 9.58 11.85 -17.49
C PHE A 322 10.94 11.28 -17.07
N GLY A 323 12.00 11.59 -17.81
CA GLY A 323 13.37 11.23 -17.44
C GLY A 323 14.06 12.29 -16.58
N ASP A 324 15.38 12.13 -16.42
CA ASP A 324 16.23 13.13 -15.78
C ASP A 324 16.20 14.45 -16.54
N PHE A 325 16.43 15.56 -15.83
CA PHE A 325 16.70 16.83 -16.48
C PHE A 325 18.10 16.82 -17.06
N VAL A 326 18.19 16.87 -18.37
CA VAL A 326 19.48 16.84 -19.08
C VAL A 326 19.88 18.25 -19.44
N PHE A 327 20.93 18.78 -18.81
CA PHE A 327 21.52 20.06 -19.15
C PHE A 327 22.26 19.96 -20.50
N ARG A 328 21.94 20.86 -21.41
CA ARG A 328 22.53 20.90 -22.76
C ARG A 328 23.01 22.30 -23.11
N THR A 329 24.04 22.38 -23.92
CA THR A 329 24.43 23.65 -24.57
C THR A 329 23.44 23.99 -25.70
N PRO A 330 23.49 25.26 -26.26
CA PRO A 330 22.69 25.62 -27.42
C PRO A 330 22.92 24.73 -28.66
N GLU A 331 24.09 24.10 -28.74
CA GLU A 331 24.48 23.18 -29.83
C GLU A 331 23.95 21.76 -29.59
N GLY A 332 23.33 21.50 -28.43
CA GLY A 332 22.72 20.22 -28.07
C GLY A 332 23.66 19.25 -27.35
N THR A 333 24.88 19.65 -27.01
CA THR A 333 25.83 18.83 -26.26
C THR A 333 25.35 18.69 -24.79
N GLU A 334 25.30 17.48 -24.29
CA GLU A 334 24.97 17.19 -22.90
C GLU A 334 26.12 17.63 -22.00
N VAL A 335 25.78 18.36 -20.93
CA VAL A 335 26.72 18.90 -19.92
C VAL A 335 26.62 18.17 -18.61
N ASP A 336 25.40 17.96 -18.14
CA ASP A 336 25.12 17.30 -16.84
C ASP A 336 23.68 16.79 -16.76
N ARG A 337 23.31 16.09 -15.67
CA ARG A 337 21.98 15.58 -15.42
C ARG A 337 21.52 15.81 -13.98
N ALA A 338 20.22 16.02 -13.81
CA ALA A 338 19.58 16.07 -12.50
C ALA A 338 18.39 15.10 -12.48
N SER A 339 18.37 14.22 -11.50
CA SER A 339 17.30 13.22 -11.31
C SER A 339 16.12 13.74 -10.46
N ASP A 340 16.39 14.67 -9.54
CA ASP A 340 15.45 15.21 -8.55
C ASP A 340 15.65 16.72 -8.32
N LEU A 341 14.81 17.34 -7.49
CA LEU A 341 14.88 18.78 -7.19
C LEU A 341 16.20 19.18 -6.51
N ARG A 342 16.77 18.30 -5.68
CA ARG A 342 18.02 18.58 -4.96
C ARG A 342 19.18 18.60 -5.94
N SER A 343 19.31 17.55 -6.74
CA SER A 343 20.34 17.48 -7.77
C SER A 343 20.18 18.60 -8.80
N LEU A 344 18.94 19.01 -9.15
CA LEU A 344 18.70 20.16 -10.02
C LEU A 344 19.25 21.46 -9.40
N GLU A 345 19.01 21.71 -8.11
CA GLU A 345 19.54 22.87 -7.38
C GLU A 345 21.07 22.87 -7.36
N GLU A 346 21.68 21.73 -7.00
CA GLU A 346 23.13 21.57 -6.93
C GLU A 346 23.78 21.78 -8.33
N LYS A 347 23.22 21.15 -9.37
CA LYS A 347 23.75 21.24 -10.74
C LYS A 347 23.58 22.65 -11.35
N LEU A 348 22.49 23.34 -11.05
CA LEU A 348 22.33 24.74 -11.44
C LEU A 348 23.47 25.60 -10.94
N GLY A 349 24.08 25.30 -9.79
CA GLY A 349 25.24 26.02 -9.24
C GLY A 349 26.54 25.77 -10.01
N THR A 350 26.64 24.69 -10.77
CA THR A 350 27.91 24.24 -11.38
C THR A 350 27.91 24.23 -12.90
N VAL A 351 26.77 24.10 -13.57
CA VAL A 351 26.68 24.03 -15.05
C VAL A 351 27.00 25.37 -15.71
N LEU A 352 27.33 25.35 -16.98
CA LEU A 352 27.63 26.54 -17.76
C LEU A 352 26.41 27.49 -17.82
N GLU A 353 26.63 28.81 -17.71
CA GLU A 353 25.58 29.83 -17.78
C GLU A 353 24.75 29.74 -19.06
N GLU A 354 25.39 29.49 -20.18
CA GLU A 354 24.72 29.33 -21.47
C GLU A 354 23.73 28.19 -21.51
N SER A 355 23.99 27.08 -20.76
CA SER A 355 23.06 25.97 -20.60
C SER A 355 21.82 26.39 -19.80
N VAL A 356 22.00 27.13 -18.70
CA VAL A 356 20.89 27.64 -17.91
C VAL A 356 19.99 28.56 -18.74
N VAL A 357 20.58 29.50 -19.45
CA VAL A 357 19.88 30.44 -20.35
C VAL A 357 19.15 29.68 -21.46
N TYR A 358 19.82 28.71 -22.10
CA TYR A 358 19.22 27.86 -23.14
C TYR A 358 17.95 27.15 -22.68
N HIS A 359 17.98 26.53 -21.49
CA HIS A 359 16.85 25.79 -20.94
C HIS A 359 15.73 26.71 -20.44
N ALA A 360 16.08 27.82 -19.81
CA ALA A 360 15.10 28.80 -19.34
C ALA A 360 14.33 29.45 -20.51
N ALA A 361 15.05 29.81 -21.63
CA ALA A 361 14.43 30.37 -22.83
C ALA A 361 13.37 29.49 -23.48
N ARG A 362 13.40 28.17 -23.16
CA ARG A 362 12.51 27.16 -23.72
C ARG A 362 11.56 26.56 -22.70
N ASN A 363 11.43 27.16 -21.52
CA ASN A 363 10.60 26.69 -20.42
C ASN A 363 10.86 25.21 -19.97
N HIS A 364 12.06 24.67 -20.26
CA HIS A 364 12.36 23.27 -19.96
C HIS A 364 12.28 22.96 -18.46
N PHE A 365 12.68 23.90 -17.58
CA PHE A 365 12.56 23.73 -16.12
C PHE A 365 11.10 23.58 -15.70
N SER A 366 10.24 24.52 -16.09
CA SER A 366 8.81 24.46 -15.75
C SER A 366 8.14 23.19 -16.27
N LYS A 367 8.47 22.77 -17.49
CA LYS A 367 7.95 21.54 -18.11
C LYS A 367 8.36 20.28 -17.34
N TRP A 368 9.65 20.15 -17.00
CA TRP A 368 10.16 19.03 -16.23
C TRP A 368 9.53 18.96 -14.83
N LEU A 369 9.32 20.12 -14.18
CA LEU A 369 8.64 20.23 -12.91
C LEU A 369 7.17 19.83 -12.99
N LYS A 370 6.46 20.23 -14.05
CA LYS A 370 5.07 19.84 -14.30
C LYS A 370 4.93 18.33 -14.48
N ALA A 371 5.84 17.70 -15.22
CA ALA A 371 5.89 16.26 -15.40
C ALA A 371 6.08 15.53 -14.05
N ARG A 372 6.74 16.15 -13.09
CA ARG A 372 6.97 15.64 -11.72
C ARG A 372 5.92 16.08 -10.70
N THR A 373 4.81 16.67 -11.16
CA THR A 373 3.73 17.14 -10.28
C THR A 373 4.12 18.28 -9.30
N GLU A 374 5.22 18.98 -9.60
CA GLU A 374 5.67 20.17 -8.84
C GLU A 374 5.02 21.43 -9.41
N PHE A 375 3.68 21.44 -9.43
CA PHE A 375 2.89 22.45 -10.14
C PHE A 375 3.10 23.87 -9.60
N ALA A 376 3.17 24.07 -8.29
CA ALA A 376 3.36 25.38 -7.68
C ALA A 376 4.69 26.02 -8.11
N LEU A 377 5.81 25.27 -8.04
CA LEU A 377 7.11 25.74 -8.48
C LEU A 377 7.14 25.96 -10.00
N ALA A 378 6.52 25.05 -10.77
CA ALA A 378 6.44 25.19 -12.22
C ALA A 378 5.67 26.46 -12.63
N HIS A 379 4.58 26.81 -11.96
CA HIS A 379 3.84 28.04 -12.18
C HIS A 379 4.63 29.28 -11.77
N GLU A 380 5.40 29.22 -10.71
CA GLU A 380 6.26 30.33 -10.29
C GLU A 380 7.36 30.62 -11.33
N LEU A 381 7.95 29.60 -11.93
CA LEU A 381 9.08 29.74 -12.85
C LEU A 381 8.64 30.06 -14.28
N ARG A 382 7.48 29.62 -14.76
CA ARG A 382 7.01 29.78 -16.14
C ARG A 382 6.84 31.24 -16.60
N PRO A 383 6.26 32.16 -15.82
CA PRO A 383 6.06 33.55 -16.27
C PRO A 383 7.33 34.38 -16.33
N ARG A 384 8.47 33.91 -15.77
CA ARG A 384 9.73 34.66 -15.74
C ARG A 384 10.41 34.56 -17.09
N LYS A 385 10.52 35.71 -17.77
CA LYS A 385 11.23 35.82 -19.04
C LYS A 385 12.71 36.11 -18.76
N ILE A 386 13.60 35.66 -19.69
CA ILE A 386 15.03 35.98 -19.60
C ILE A 386 15.26 37.48 -19.58
N SER A 387 14.39 38.23 -20.28
CA SER A 387 14.42 39.72 -20.29
C SER A 387 14.18 40.39 -18.94
N ASP A 388 13.67 39.64 -17.97
CA ASP A 388 13.40 40.14 -16.61
C ASP A 388 14.68 40.16 -15.73
N PHE A 389 15.80 39.61 -16.26
CA PHE A 389 17.09 39.51 -15.59
C PHE A 389 18.18 40.25 -16.37
N ALA A 390 19.06 40.93 -15.67
CA ALA A 390 20.14 41.68 -16.30
C ALA A 390 21.27 40.75 -16.84
N THR A 391 21.45 39.59 -16.22
CA THR A 391 22.48 38.60 -16.58
C THR A 391 21.95 37.17 -16.43
N GLY A 392 22.59 36.21 -17.11
CA GLY A 392 22.26 34.79 -16.94
C GLY A 392 22.58 34.26 -15.54
N GLU A 393 23.57 34.86 -14.85
CA GLU A 393 23.88 34.52 -13.48
C GLU A 393 22.78 35.00 -12.51
N GLU A 394 22.17 36.15 -12.74
CA GLU A 394 21.03 36.61 -11.94
C GLU A 394 19.82 35.69 -12.11
N LEU A 395 19.55 35.20 -13.33
CA LEU A 395 18.57 34.18 -13.63
C LEU A 395 18.89 32.89 -12.87
N ARG A 396 20.13 32.40 -12.93
CA ARG A 396 20.61 31.23 -12.23
C ARG A 396 20.33 31.31 -10.72
N GLN A 397 20.75 32.39 -10.10
CA GLN A 397 20.55 32.62 -8.66
C GLN A 397 19.06 32.71 -8.28
N SER A 398 18.24 33.26 -9.18
CA SER A 398 16.79 33.29 -8.99
C SER A 398 16.18 31.89 -9.03
N LEU A 399 16.59 31.03 -9.98
CA LEU A 399 16.14 29.63 -10.07
C LEU A 399 16.56 28.85 -8.82
N ILE A 400 17.83 28.94 -8.42
CA ILE A 400 18.33 28.26 -7.23
C ILE A 400 17.54 28.68 -5.98
N ARG A 401 17.32 29.99 -5.78
CA ARG A 401 16.54 30.49 -4.64
C ARG A 401 15.10 29.96 -4.65
N SER A 402 14.40 30.01 -5.77
CA SER A 402 13.02 29.51 -5.87
C SER A 402 12.94 28.02 -5.58
N ILE A 403 13.87 27.20 -6.08
CA ILE A 403 13.92 25.77 -5.79
C ILE A 403 14.25 25.52 -4.32
N ALA A 404 15.25 26.22 -3.76
CA ALA A 404 15.64 26.10 -2.36
C ALA A 404 14.52 26.52 -1.40
N ASP A 405 13.84 27.65 -1.68
CA ASP A 405 12.73 28.15 -0.87
C ASP A 405 11.52 27.18 -0.93
N TYR A 406 11.23 26.65 -2.12
CA TYR A 406 10.15 25.67 -2.31
C TYR A 406 10.46 24.36 -1.55
N ARG A 407 11.68 23.82 -1.67
CA ARG A 407 12.12 22.62 -0.93
C ARG A 407 12.09 22.85 0.57
N ARG A 408 12.53 24.03 1.02
CA ARG A 408 12.51 24.42 2.44
C ARG A 408 11.07 24.53 2.96
N ALA A 409 10.16 25.13 2.19
CA ALA A 409 8.74 25.21 2.55
C ALA A 409 8.08 23.83 2.62
N GLN A 410 8.45 22.91 1.71
CA GLN A 410 8.00 21.51 1.78
C GLN A 410 8.58 20.76 2.99
N ALA A 411 9.85 20.99 3.33
CA ALA A 411 10.52 20.34 4.47
C ALA A 411 10.01 20.87 5.82
N GLN A 412 9.75 22.16 5.95
CA GLN A 412 9.23 22.76 7.19
C GLN A 412 7.86 22.22 7.60
N SER A 413 7.11 21.64 6.69
CA SER A 413 5.76 21.14 7.00
C SER A 413 5.73 19.76 7.65
N THR A 414 6.85 18.98 7.70
CA THR A 414 6.73 17.57 8.10
C THR A 414 7.97 16.94 8.77
N VAL A 415 9.17 17.11 8.25
CA VAL A 415 10.42 16.52 8.77
C VAL A 415 11.55 17.53 8.58
N ALA A 416 12.26 17.82 9.64
CA ALA A 416 13.43 18.71 9.60
C ALA A 416 14.71 17.90 9.40
N ASP A 417 15.65 18.40 8.62
CA ASP A 417 17.00 17.83 8.60
C ASP A 417 17.68 18.09 9.95
N PHE A 418 18.41 17.08 10.44
CA PHE A 418 19.07 17.19 11.74
C PHE A 418 20.28 18.10 11.63
N GLU A 419 20.28 19.17 12.41
CA GLU A 419 21.41 20.10 12.55
C GLU A 419 21.84 20.15 14.01
N ARG A 420 23.08 19.79 14.30
CA ARG A 420 23.64 19.70 15.66
C ARG A 420 23.42 20.96 16.52
N GLY A 421 23.51 22.14 15.91
CA GLY A 421 23.39 23.42 16.58
C GLY A 421 21.95 23.86 16.88
N SER A 422 20.99 23.46 16.04
CA SER A 422 19.58 23.90 16.10
C SER A 422 18.64 22.83 16.63
N PHE A 423 19.11 21.62 16.91
CA PHE A 423 18.27 20.52 17.41
C PHE A 423 17.61 20.86 18.75
N ASP A 424 16.28 20.75 18.80
CA ASP A 424 15.44 20.92 20.00
C ASP A 424 14.61 19.66 20.26
N THR A 425 14.48 19.31 21.55
CA THR A 425 13.74 18.10 22.01
C THR A 425 12.24 18.31 22.11
N SER A 426 11.71 19.47 21.79
CA SER A 426 10.32 19.87 22.05
C SER A 426 9.25 19.26 21.13
N GLY A 427 9.61 18.23 20.37
CA GLY A 427 8.61 17.41 19.70
C GLY A 427 8.71 17.32 18.18
N ASP A 428 9.87 17.62 17.65
CA ASP A 428 10.07 17.58 16.21
C ASP A 428 10.48 16.20 15.70
N PHE A 429 10.30 16.00 14.42
CA PHE A 429 10.65 14.79 13.70
C PHE A 429 11.85 15.13 12.80
N TYR A 430 12.99 14.52 13.06
CA TYR A 430 14.25 14.86 12.41
C TYR A 430 14.78 13.74 11.54
N ARG A 431 15.56 14.10 10.50
CA ARG A 431 16.25 13.19 9.60
C ARG A 431 17.75 13.39 9.68
N ILE A 432 18.50 12.32 9.94
CA ILE A 432 19.96 12.25 9.85
C ILE A 432 20.33 11.62 8.49
N GLY A 433 21.18 12.28 7.73
CA GLY A 433 21.59 11.88 6.40
C GLY A 433 20.57 12.27 5.31
N GLY A 434 20.82 11.83 4.07
CA GLY A 434 19.97 12.05 2.90
C GLY A 434 19.16 10.82 2.51
N GLY A 435 18.51 10.89 1.36
CA GLY A 435 17.73 9.75 0.85
C GLY A 435 16.35 9.61 1.47
N SER A 436 15.83 8.38 1.49
CA SER A 436 14.47 8.07 1.92
C SER A 436 14.39 7.88 3.44
N LEU A 437 13.24 8.24 4.01
CA LEU A 437 12.88 7.93 5.40
C LEU A 437 12.35 6.49 5.59
N GLY A 438 12.14 5.76 4.51
CA GLY A 438 11.42 4.50 4.53
C GLY A 438 9.93 4.66 4.79
N GLY A 439 9.21 3.55 4.79
CA GLY A 439 7.77 3.53 4.85
C GLY A 439 7.21 4.00 6.19
N LYS A 440 7.53 3.32 7.30
CA LYS A 440 6.98 3.65 8.63
C LYS A 440 7.23 5.10 9.04
N ALA A 441 8.43 5.63 8.78
CA ALA A 441 8.75 7.01 9.15
C ALA A 441 7.93 8.03 8.34
N ARG A 442 7.70 7.76 7.05
CA ARG A 442 6.81 8.57 6.21
C ARG A 442 5.38 8.53 6.70
N GLY A 443 4.88 7.34 7.07
CA GLY A 443 3.56 7.18 7.66
C GLY A 443 3.40 8.02 8.93
N LEU A 444 4.38 8.00 9.83
CA LEU A 444 4.39 8.80 11.06
C LEU A 444 4.42 10.32 10.78
N ALA A 445 5.24 10.75 9.83
CA ALA A 445 5.30 12.16 9.41
C ALA A 445 3.96 12.63 8.82
N PHE A 446 3.30 11.77 8.02
CA PHE A 446 1.96 12.03 7.48
C PHE A 446 0.92 12.17 8.58
N VAL A 447 0.90 11.23 9.54
CA VAL A 447 -0.02 11.29 10.68
C VAL A 447 0.15 12.57 11.48
N ARG A 448 1.39 12.96 11.78
CA ARG A 448 1.67 14.20 12.48
C ARG A 448 1.01 15.39 11.80
N ARG A 449 1.21 15.51 10.49
CA ARG A 449 0.57 16.54 9.69
C ARG A 449 -0.95 16.47 9.73
N LEU A 450 -1.52 15.27 9.63
CA LEU A 450 -2.97 15.05 9.69
C LEU A 450 -3.54 15.52 11.03
N LEU A 451 -2.90 15.16 12.16
CA LEU A 451 -3.30 15.56 13.50
C LEU A 451 -3.24 17.09 13.67
N ASP A 452 -2.19 17.74 13.17
CA ASP A 452 -2.02 19.19 13.26
C ASP A 452 -3.05 19.93 12.38
N GLN A 453 -3.27 19.48 11.14
CA GLN A 453 -4.25 20.10 10.20
C GLN A 453 -5.68 20.05 10.71
N HIS A 454 -6.06 18.96 11.37
CA HIS A 454 -7.42 18.77 11.90
C HIS A 454 -7.57 19.20 13.37
N GLY A 455 -6.52 19.77 13.98
CA GLY A 455 -6.54 20.23 15.36
C GLY A 455 -6.83 19.11 16.39
N VAL A 456 -6.41 17.87 16.08
CA VAL A 456 -6.71 16.70 16.94
C VAL A 456 -5.83 16.67 18.16
N ARG A 457 -4.64 17.26 18.10
CA ARG A 457 -3.60 17.18 19.12
C ARG A 457 -4.10 17.47 20.55
N ASP A 458 -4.88 18.53 20.73
CA ASP A 458 -5.39 18.99 22.03
C ASP A 458 -6.94 19.01 22.05
N ARG A 459 -7.59 18.24 21.18
CA ARG A 459 -9.04 18.19 21.01
C ARG A 459 -9.76 17.62 22.23
N PHE A 460 -9.13 16.68 22.96
CA PHE A 460 -9.72 15.98 24.07
C PHE A 460 -9.24 16.58 25.40
N PRO A 461 -10.12 17.02 26.31
CA PRO A 461 -9.73 17.65 27.56
C PRO A 461 -8.78 16.80 28.41
N GLY A 462 -7.60 17.35 28.74
CA GLY A 462 -6.59 16.67 29.55
C GLY A 462 -5.86 15.50 28.85
N VAL A 463 -6.03 15.36 27.53
CA VAL A 463 -5.34 14.35 26.71
C VAL A 463 -4.64 15.03 25.55
N ARG A 464 -3.38 14.67 25.33
CA ARG A 464 -2.60 15.03 24.15
C ARG A 464 -2.49 13.85 23.21
N VAL A 465 -2.94 14.03 21.96
CA VAL A 465 -2.79 13.05 20.89
C VAL A 465 -1.62 13.48 20.03
N SER A 466 -0.54 12.70 19.98
CA SER A 466 0.67 13.08 19.25
C SER A 466 1.44 11.87 18.71
N VAL A 467 2.23 12.09 17.68
CA VAL A 467 3.29 11.17 17.28
C VAL A 467 4.47 11.42 18.24
N PRO A 468 4.99 10.38 18.93
CA PRO A 468 6.15 10.55 19.81
C PRO A 468 7.37 11.09 19.04
N PRO A 469 8.20 11.93 19.66
CA PRO A 469 9.41 12.47 19.05
C PRO A 469 10.29 11.36 18.46
N ALA A 470 10.85 11.60 17.28
CA ALA A 470 11.67 10.62 16.59
C ALA A 470 12.79 11.26 15.76
N VAL A 471 13.89 10.55 15.64
CA VAL A 471 14.97 10.82 14.69
C VAL A 471 15.10 9.64 13.74
N VAL A 472 15.20 9.90 12.45
CA VAL A 472 15.29 8.88 11.41
C VAL A 472 16.68 8.90 10.78
N VAL A 473 17.40 7.80 10.89
CA VAL A 473 18.60 7.55 10.11
C VAL A 473 18.17 7.12 8.72
N ALA A 474 18.41 7.96 7.72
CA ALA A 474 17.89 7.81 6.36
C ALA A 474 18.66 6.76 5.54
N THR A 475 18.08 6.36 4.41
CA THR A 475 18.60 5.24 3.60
C THR A 475 19.98 5.45 3.00
N ASP A 476 20.46 6.67 2.82
CA ASP A 476 21.82 6.93 2.34
C ASP A 476 22.89 6.53 3.37
N VAL A 477 22.57 6.64 4.66
CA VAL A 477 23.47 6.15 5.72
C VAL A 477 23.61 4.63 5.66
N PHE A 478 22.51 3.92 5.36
CA PHE A 478 22.54 2.47 5.11
C PHE A 478 23.40 2.11 3.89
N ASP A 479 23.18 2.80 2.77
CA ASP A 479 23.96 2.57 1.55
C ASP A 479 25.45 2.81 1.79
N ARG A 480 25.81 3.94 2.42
CA ARG A 480 27.19 4.25 2.79
C ARG A 480 27.78 3.22 3.74
N PHE A 481 27.03 2.79 4.76
CA PHE A 481 27.48 1.76 5.69
C PHE A 481 27.84 0.45 4.97
N LEU A 482 27.00 0.01 4.04
CA LEU A 482 27.26 -1.20 3.24
C LEU A 482 28.46 -1.04 2.30
N GLU A 483 28.59 0.11 1.65
CA GLU A 483 29.65 0.38 0.66
C GLU A 483 31.02 0.56 1.33
N GLU A 484 31.10 1.40 2.38
CA GLU A 484 32.35 1.67 3.12
C GLU A 484 32.92 0.39 3.75
N ASN A 485 32.06 -0.58 4.10
CA ASN A 485 32.48 -1.84 4.72
C ASN A 485 32.44 -3.05 3.76
N SER A 486 32.09 -2.87 2.49
CA SER A 486 31.97 -3.95 1.49
C SER A 486 31.08 -5.11 1.97
N LEU A 487 29.94 -4.79 2.62
CA LEU A 487 29.07 -5.78 3.25
C LEU A 487 27.94 -6.27 2.33
N ARG A 488 27.58 -5.54 1.28
CA ARG A 488 26.38 -5.81 0.46
C ARG A 488 26.39 -7.21 -0.16
N ASP A 489 27.42 -7.54 -0.93
CA ASP A 489 27.49 -8.82 -1.64
C ASP A 489 27.55 -9.99 -0.64
N PHE A 490 28.37 -9.84 0.41
CA PHE A 490 28.44 -10.84 1.49
C PHE A 490 27.06 -11.08 2.13
N ALA A 491 26.32 -10.02 2.47
CA ALA A 491 25.03 -10.14 3.17
C ALA A 491 23.94 -10.79 2.29
N VAL A 492 23.95 -10.50 0.98
CA VAL A 492 23.02 -11.10 0.01
C VAL A 492 23.29 -12.59 -0.18
N GLU A 493 24.55 -12.99 -0.21
CA GLU A 493 24.97 -14.39 -0.46
C GLU A 493 24.97 -15.24 0.81
N SER A 494 25.00 -14.63 2.00
CA SER A 494 25.11 -15.35 3.27
C SER A 494 23.82 -16.09 3.61
N GLY A 495 23.94 -17.36 3.96
CA GLY A 495 22.86 -18.18 4.53
C GLY A 495 22.90 -18.25 6.07
N ASN A 496 23.71 -17.43 6.75
CA ASN A 496 23.91 -17.49 8.20
C ASN A 496 23.64 -16.13 8.86
N ASP A 497 22.45 -15.98 9.46
CA ASP A 497 22.00 -14.75 10.09
C ASP A 497 22.93 -14.27 11.21
N ALA A 498 23.42 -15.19 12.05
CA ALA A 498 24.32 -14.86 13.14
C ALA A 498 25.67 -14.31 12.64
N GLU A 499 26.16 -14.79 11.50
CA GLU A 499 27.39 -14.26 10.91
C GLU A 499 27.17 -12.89 10.27
N VAL A 500 26.00 -12.68 9.61
CA VAL A 500 25.64 -11.38 9.06
C VAL A 500 25.55 -10.36 10.19
N GLU A 501 24.79 -10.67 11.23
CA GLU A 501 24.64 -9.79 12.41
C GLU A 501 26.00 -9.44 13.02
N ARG A 502 26.84 -10.42 13.30
CA ARG A 502 28.16 -10.20 13.89
C ARG A 502 29.02 -9.27 13.04
N ARG A 503 29.10 -9.48 11.72
CA ARG A 503 29.89 -8.63 10.82
C ARG A 503 29.35 -7.21 10.74
N PHE A 504 28.03 -7.03 10.79
CA PHE A 504 27.42 -5.70 10.81
C PHE A 504 27.73 -4.97 12.10
N VAL A 505 27.60 -5.63 13.25
CA VAL A 505 27.91 -5.04 14.56
C VAL A 505 29.39 -4.66 14.67
N ASP A 506 30.30 -5.50 14.18
CA ASP A 506 31.76 -5.26 14.20
C ASP A 506 32.20 -4.15 13.21
N ALA A 507 31.39 -3.84 12.19
CA ALA A 507 31.73 -2.87 11.15
C ALA A 507 31.67 -1.42 11.66
N PRO A 508 32.62 -0.54 11.25
CA PRO A 508 32.55 0.89 11.58
C PRO A 508 31.33 1.56 10.99
N PHE A 509 30.70 2.44 11.77
CA PHE A 509 29.55 3.21 11.33
C PHE A 509 30.00 4.52 10.66
N PRO A 510 29.30 5.07 9.65
CA PRO A 510 29.63 6.34 9.00
C PRO A 510 29.78 7.47 10.03
N GLU A 511 30.96 8.10 10.06
CA GLU A 511 31.38 8.99 11.14
C GLU A 511 30.46 10.18 11.35
N GLU A 512 30.00 10.83 10.26
CA GLU A 512 29.11 11.99 10.32
C GLU A 512 27.78 11.64 10.99
N ALA A 513 27.17 10.52 10.61
CA ALA A 513 25.92 10.05 11.19
C ALA A 513 26.09 9.64 12.68
N ALA A 514 27.24 9.03 13.03
CA ALA A 514 27.56 8.72 14.42
C ALA A 514 27.69 9.99 15.29
N GLN A 515 28.30 11.05 14.77
CA GLN A 515 28.41 12.34 15.47
C GLN A 515 27.03 13.03 15.61
N ASP A 516 26.14 12.90 14.61
CA ASP A 516 24.77 13.43 14.71
C ASP A 516 23.95 12.67 15.75
N LEU A 517 24.07 11.35 15.81
CA LEU A 517 23.47 10.52 16.85
C LEU A 517 24.02 10.84 18.24
N ALA A 518 25.31 11.12 18.37
CA ALA A 518 25.91 11.56 19.63
C ALA A 518 25.28 12.88 20.10
N ALA A 519 25.17 13.88 19.21
CA ALA A 519 24.54 15.17 19.52
C ALA A 519 23.05 15.03 19.90
N PHE A 520 22.34 14.09 19.25
CA PHE A 520 20.96 13.72 19.65
C PHE A 520 20.95 13.17 21.08
N LEU A 521 21.78 12.19 21.39
CA LEU A 521 21.84 11.52 22.68
C LEU A 521 22.34 12.44 23.83
N GLU A 522 23.09 13.50 23.55
CA GLU A 522 23.45 14.51 24.57
C GLU A 522 22.20 15.13 25.20
N LYS A 523 21.17 15.40 24.38
CA LYS A 523 19.94 16.06 24.82
C LYS A 523 18.82 15.05 25.19
N VAL A 524 18.89 13.80 24.76
CA VAL A 524 17.84 12.80 24.92
C VAL A 524 18.28 11.68 25.85
N ARG A 525 17.46 11.44 26.90
CA ARG A 525 17.69 10.40 27.91
C ARG A 525 16.48 9.50 28.19
N TYR A 526 15.39 9.68 27.45
CA TYR A 526 14.24 8.78 27.55
C TYR A 526 14.50 7.46 26.80
N PRO A 527 13.81 6.36 27.16
CA PRO A 527 13.91 5.10 26.45
C PRO A 527 13.53 5.23 24.98
N LEU A 528 14.25 4.51 24.12
CA LEU A 528 14.14 4.59 22.67
C LEU A 528 13.70 3.25 22.07
N ALA A 529 12.76 3.30 21.14
CA ALA A 529 12.47 2.22 20.20
C ALA A 529 13.30 2.44 18.92
N VAL A 530 14.14 1.49 18.57
CA VAL A 530 14.93 1.45 17.33
C VAL A 530 14.20 0.55 16.37
N ARG A 531 13.56 1.14 15.36
CA ARG A 531 12.60 0.45 14.48
C ARG A 531 13.07 0.50 13.03
N SER A 532 12.89 -0.59 12.32
CA SER A 532 13.04 -0.64 10.86
C SER A 532 12.05 0.32 10.18
N SER A 533 12.46 0.88 9.06
CA SER A 533 11.65 1.67 8.16
C SER A 533 12.10 1.45 6.73
N SER A 534 11.83 0.27 6.20
CA SER A 534 12.18 -0.06 4.83
C SER A 534 11.20 0.57 3.83
N ILE A 535 11.62 0.65 2.57
CA ILE A 535 10.76 1.16 1.50
C ILE A 535 9.60 0.20 1.25
N LEU A 536 9.82 -1.10 1.38
CA LEU A 536 8.83 -2.15 1.13
C LEU A 536 7.83 -2.35 2.28
N GLU A 537 8.14 -1.92 3.51
CA GLU A 537 7.25 -2.09 4.68
C GLU A 537 5.89 -1.39 4.53
N ASP A 538 5.81 -0.34 3.71
CA ASP A 538 4.57 0.36 3.39
C ASP A 538 4.02 0.01 2.01
N SER A 539 4.50 -1.06 1.39
CA SER A 539 3.86 -1.60 0.20
C SER A 539 2.40 -1.95 0.53
N GLN A 540 1.46 -1.35 -0.17
CA GLN A 540 0.03 -1.53 0.11
C GLN A 540 -0.48 -2.93 -0.26
N HIS A 541 0.25 -3.62 -1.14
CA HIS A 541 -0.14 -4.95 -1.62
C HIS A 541 0.62 -6.09 -0.96
N GLN A 542 1.81 -5.82 -0.45
CA GLN A 542 2.68 -6.83 0.17
C GLN A 542 3.46 -6.19 1.32
N PRO A 543 2.79 -5.86 2.44
CA PRO A 543 3.45 -5.23 3.57
C PRO A 543 4.44 -6.20 4.23
N PHE A 544 5.69 -5.79 4.35
CA PHE A 544 6.76 -6.51 5.06
C PHE A 544 6.60 -6.38 6.57
N THR A 545 5.51 -6.91 7.10
CA THR A 545 5.16 -6.74 8.52
C THR A 545 5.78 -7.82 9.37
N GLY A 546 6.53 -7.41 10.41
CA GLY A 546 7.20 -8.34 11.34
C GLY A 546 8.39 -9.07 10.71
N VAL A 547 8.86 -8.63 9.56
CA VAL A 547 10.01 -9.21 8.85
C VAL A 547 11.33 -8.69 9.43
N TYR A 548 11.39 -7.39 9.76
CA TYR A 548 12.59 -6.72 10.25
C TYR A 548 12.53 -6.47 11.75
N GLU A 549 13.69 -6.30 12.35
CA GLU A 549 13.81 -6.16 13.80
C GLU A 549 13.35 -4.80 14.34
N THR A 550 12.87 -4.83 15.57
CA THR A 550 12.62 -3.68 16.43
C THR A 550 13.27 -3.95 17.78
N LEU A 551 14.07 -3.01 18.25
CA LEU A 551 14.83 -3.12 19.50
C LEU A 551 14.42 -1.99 20.45
N MET A 552 14.25 -2.31 21.74
CA MET A 552 13.94 -1.33 22.78
C MET A 552 15.18 -1.08 23.63
N LEU A 553 15.58 0.20 23.74
CA LEU A 553 16.75 0.60 24.51
C LEU A 553 16.33 1.44 25.72
N PRO A 554 16.81 1.16 26.91
CA PRO A 554 16.55 1.97 28.09
C PRO A 554 17.20 3.38 28.03
N ASN A 555 18.29 3.55 27.26
CA ASN A 555 19.02 4.80 27.04
C ASN A 555 19.40 5.53 28.34
N ASN A 556 19.68 4.80 29.39
CA ASN A 556 19.91 5.31 30.74
C ASN A 556 21.34 5.12 31.27
N ALA A 557 22.23 4.53 30.45
CA ALA A 557 23.65 4.38 30.82
C ALA A 557 24.28 5.76 31.14
N TRP A 558 25.21 5.78 32.10
CA TRP A 558 25.81 7.02 32.62
C TRP A 558 26.60 7.78 31.56
N SER A 559 27.44 7.06 30.79
CA SER A 559 28.28 7.68 29.77
C SER A 559 27.55 7.84 28.42
N LEU A 560 27.83 8.96 27.73
CA LEU A 560 27.35 9.19 26.38
C LEU A 560 27.92 8.14 25.40
N ALA A 561 29.19 7.78 25.57
CA ALA A 561 29.85 6.81 24.70
C ALA A 561 29.19 5.43 24.79
N GLU A 562 28.76 4.99 25.97
CA GLU A 562 28.06 3.72 26.16
C GLU A 562 26.67 3.76 25.52
N ARG A 563 25.89 4.85 25.74
CA ARG A 563 24.58 5.02 25.10
C ARG A 563 24.68 5.09 23.58
N LEU A 564 25.70 5.79 23.06
CA LEU A 564 25.97 5.83 21.61
C LEU A 564 26.32 4.44 21.09
N GLY A 565 27.18 3.69 21.77
CA GLY A 565 27.53 2.32 21.42
C GLY A 565 26.28 1.44 21.31
N GLN A 566 25.40 1.45 22.33
CA GLN A 566 24.15 0.70 22.34
C GLN A 566 23.23 1.09 21.18
N VAL A 567 23.10 2.39 20.86
CA VAL A 567 22.29 2.87 19.75
C VAL A 567 22.89 2.45 18.40
N LEU A 568 24.19 2.59 18.21
CA LEU A 568 24.87 2.16 16.98
C LEU A 568 24.73 0.66 16.75
N ASP A 569 24.92 -0.15 17.79
CA ASP A 569 24.74 -1.61 17.69
C ASP A 569 23.29 -1.98 17.33
N ALA A 570 22.31 -1.32 17.95
CA ALA A 570 20.90 -1.53 17.62
C ALA A 570 20.57 -1.13 16.17
N VAL A 571 21.09 -0.01 15.67
CA VAL A 571 20.91 0.43 14.27
C VAL A 571 21.55 -0.59 13.31
N LYS A 572 22.76 -1.07 13.60
CA LYS A 572 23.45 -2.07 12.79
C LYS A 572 22.73 -3.41 12.77
N ARG A 573 22.11 -3.84 13.88
CA ARG A 573 21.27 -5.06 13.94
C ARG A 573 20.02 -4.90 13.07
N VAL A 574 19.36 -3.74 13.12
CA VAL A 574 18.25 -3.45 12.21
C VAL A 574 18.71 -3.47 10.76
N PHE A 575 19.89 -2.93 10.44
CA PHE A 575 20.47 -3.04 9.10
C PHE A 575 20.74 -4.51 8.70
N ALA A 576 21.28 -5.33 9.59
CA ALA A 576 21.53 -6.74 9.36
C ALA A 576 20.23 -7.53 9.10
N SER A 577 19.13 -7.21 9.81
CA SER A 577 17.83 -7.87 9.67
C SER A 577 17.26 -7.76 8.24
N THR A 578 17.70 -6.77 7.45
CA THR A 578 17.35 -6.65 6.02
C THR A 578 17.75 -7.89 5.23
N PHE A 579 18.84 -8.53 5.60
CA PHE A 579 19.41 -9.68 4.90
C PHE A 579 19.18 -11.02 5.61
N SER A 580 18.35 -11.06 6.66
CA SER A 580 18.02 -12.29 7.37
C SER A 580 17.36 -13.31 6.45
N GLN A 581 17.51 -14.60 6.76
CA GLN A 581 16.85 -15.67 6.01
C GLN A 581 15.34 -15.50 5.97
N HIS A 582 14.76 -14.94 7.03
CA HIS A 582 13.33 -14.59 7.09
C HIS A 582 12.99 -13.50 6.05
N ALA A 583 13.78 -12.42 5.96
CA ALA A 583 13.58 -11.35 4.99
C ALA A 583 13.80 -11.85 3.55
N GLN A 584 14.86 -12.62 3.32
CA GLN A 584 15.15 -13.22 2.01
C GLN A 584 14.03 -14.17 1.57
N GLY A 585 13.53 -15.03 2.47
CA GLY A 585 12.41 -15.94 2.22
C GLY A 585 11.13 -15.19 1.85
N TYR A 586 10.86 -14.08 2.53
CA TYR A 586 9.71 -13.22 2.24
C TYR A 586 9.85 -12.55 0.86
N ILE A 587 11.02 -11.97 0.54
CA ILE A 587 11.28 -11.31 -0.74
C ILE A 587 11.19 -12.30 -1.91
N ARG A 588 11.65 -13.55 -1.76
CA ARG A 588 11.52 -14.58 -2.81
C ARG A 588 10.07 -14.87 -3.20
N ALA A 589 9.11 -14.65 -2.29
CA ALA A 589 7.68 -14.79 -2.57
C ALA A 589 7.09 -13.55 -3.28
N THR A 590 7.90 -12.54 -3.58
CA THR A 590 7.49 -11.26 -4.18
C THR A 590 8.30 -10.98 -5.45
N PRO A 591 7.90 -10.04 -6.30
CA PRO A 591 8.68 -9.62 -7.46
C PRO A 591 9.91 -8.75 -7.12
N TYR A 592 10.13 -8.44 -5.84
CA TYR A 592 11.21 -7.57 -5.39
C TYR A 592 12.55 -8.31 -5.30
N ARG A 593 13.64 -7.55 -5.31
CA ARG A 593 15.00 -8.06 -5.17
C ARG A 593 15.62 -7.54 -3.88
N ILE A 594 16.31 -8.42 -3.17
CA ILE A 594 16.96 -8.07 -1.89
C ILE A 594 18.07 -7.01 -2.07
N GLU A 595 18.73 -6.98 -3.23
CA GLU A 595 19.77 -6.03 -3.55
C GLU A 595 19.25 -4.58 -3.70
N GLU A 596 17.96 -4.44 -3.99
CA GLU A 596 17.28 -3.14 -4.18
C GLU A 596 16.66 -2.62 -2.89
N GLU A 597 16.60 -3.46 -1.85
CA GLU A 597 16.02 -3.08 -0.57
C GLU A 597 16.90 -2.06 0.16
N LYS A 598 16.27 -1.02 0.71
CA LYS A 598 16.93 0.05 1.44
C LYS A 598 16.29 0.25 2.80
N MET A 599 17.12 0.32 3.83
CA MET A 599 16.70 0.44 5.21
C MET A 599 16.97 1.83 5.77
N ALA A 600 15.92 2.50 6.26
CA ALA A 600 16.04 3.60 7.20
C ALA A 600 15.72 3.08 8.62
N VAL A 601 16.20 3.76 9.64
CA VAL A 601 15.98 3.37 11.04
C VAL A 601 15.39 4.53 11.83
N ILE A 602 14.27 4.26 12.53
CA ILE A 602 13.61 5.24 13.38
C ILE A 602 14.07 5.05 14.83
N LEU A 603 14.62 6.08 15.43
CA LEU A 603 14.83 6.18 16.89
C LEU A 603 13.68 6.99 17.48
N GLN A 604 12.70 6.31 18.07
CA GLN A 604 11.46 6.93 18.58
C GLN A 604 11.38 6.84 20.09
N LYS A 605 10.92 7.93 20.73
CA LYS A 605 10.60 7.93 22.18
C LYS A 605 9.57 6.86 22.47
N ILE A 606 9.82 6.00 23.45
CA ILE A 606 8.82 5.05 23.96
C ILE A 606 7.80 5.82 24.81
N VAL A 607 6.51 5.60 24.53
CA VAL A 607 5.42 6.13 25.34
C VAL A 607 5.32 5.34 26.64
N GLY A 608 5.20 6.02 27.76
CA GLY A 608 5.06 5.37 29.06
C GLY A 608 5.70 6.15 30.18
N SER A 609 5.77 5.52 31.34
CA SER A 609 6.37 6.05 32.58
C SER A 609 7.29 5.03 33.24
N ALA A 610 8.27 5.54 33.98
CA ALA A 610 9.12 4.67 34.80
C ALA A 610 8.35 4.19 36.03
N CYS A 611 8.39 2.87 36.27
CA CYS A 611 7.83 2.19 37.43
C CYS A 611 8.95 1.38 38.10
N GLY A 612 9.72 2.02 38.97
CA GLY A 612 10.92 1.41 39.55
C GLY A 612 11.92 1.03 38.46
N PRO A 613 12.37 -0.24 38.38
CA PRO A 613 13.33 -0.69 37.40
C PRO A 613 12.73 -1.00 36.00
N ARG A 614 11.51 -0.57 35.71
CA ARG A 614 10.77 -0.84 34.48
C ARG A 614 10.23 0.42 33.84
N PHE A 615 10.07 0.40 32.50
CA PHE A 615 9.43 1.47 31.76
C PHE A 615 8.40 0.90 30.79
N TYR A 616 7.14 1.35 30.86
CA TYR A 616 6.06 0.89 30.01
C TYR A 616 4.86 1.84 29.98
N PRO A 617 4.01 1.81 28.93
CA PRO A 617 2.73 2.52 28.89
C PRO A 617 1.71 1.86 29.82
N ASP A 618 0.71 2.61 30.27
CA ASP A 618 -0.41 2.03 31.02
C ASP A 618 -1.13 0.98 30.18
N PHE A 619 -1.26 1.21 28.86
CA PHE A 619 -1.69 0.22 27.89
C PHE A 619 -1.30 0.62 26.47
N SER A 620 -1.31 -0.35 25.58
CA SER A 620 -1.10 -0.18 24.16
C SER A 620 -2.15 -0.92 23.35
N GLY A 621 -2.23 -0.64 22.06
CA GLY A 621 -3.24 -1.30 21.24
C GLY A 621 -3.00 -1.15 19.74
N VAL A 622 -3.82 -1.94 19.01
CA VAL A 622 -3.94 -1.90 17.55
C VAL A 622 -5.40 -1.67 17.20
N ALA A 623 -5.69 -0.59 16.48
CA ALA A 623 -7.01 -0.24 16.02
C ALA A 623 -7.12 -0.43 14.50
N ARG A 624 -8.21 -1.00 14.03
CA ARG A 624 -8.51 -1.18 12.61
C ARG A 624 -9.84 -0.54 12.28
N SER A 625 -9.88 0.25 11.24
CA SER A 625 -11.12 0.86 10.75
C SER A 625 -12.04 -0.13 10.02
N HIS A 626 -11.59 -1.37 9.83
CA HIS A 626 -12.38 -2.47 9.26
C HIS A 626 -12.31 -3.70 10.16
N ASN A 627 -13.49 -4.28 10.46
CA ASN A 627 -13.61 -5.51 11.23
C ASN A 627 -13.91 -6.68 10.28
N PHE A 628 -12.95 -7.60 10.16
CA PHE A 628 -13.10 -8.77 9.29
C PHE A 628 -14.12 -9.82 9.81
N TYR A 629 -14.41 -9.81 11.10
CA TYR A 629 -15.32 -10.78 11.75
C TYR A 629 -16.33 -10.06 12.63
N PRO A 630 -17.23 -9.26 12.05
CA PRO A 630 -18.25 -8.57 12.82
C PRO A 630 -19.25 -9.55 13.41
N VAL A 631 -19.60 -9.34 14.68
CA VAL A 631 -20.66 -10.10 15.38
C VAL A 631 -21.85 -9.17 15.56
N PRO A 632 -23.05 -9.54 15.10
CA PRO A 632 -24.23 -8.67 15.24
C PRO A 632 -24.40 -8.14 16.68
N PRO A 633 -24.69 -6.84 16.89
CA PRO A 633 -25.15 -5.84 15.89
C PRO A 633 -24.05 -5.07 15.14
N LEU A 634 -22.76 -5.48 15.28
CA LEU A 634 -21.63 -4.80 14.66
C LEU A 634 -21.59 -5.05 13.14
N THR A 635 -21.06 -4.06 12.41
CA THR A 635 -20.75 -4.15 10.97
C THR A 635 -19.24 -4.10 10.74
N ALA A 636 -18.80 -4.41 9.52
CA ALA A 636 -17.39 -4.37 9.16
C ALA A 636 -16.79 -2.94 9.29
N GLU A 637 -17.58 -1.92 8.97
CA GLU A 637 -17.19 -0.51 8.99
C GLU A 637 -17.09 0.08 10.41
N ASP A 638 -17.61 -0.62 11.44
CA ASP A 638 -17.54 -0.14 12.84
C ASP A 638 -16.12 -0.29 13.42
N GLY A 639 -15.25 -1.01 12.71
CA GLY A 639 -13.87 -1.24 13.13
C GLY A 639 -13.74 -2.17 14.35
N ILE A 640 -12.50 -2.42 14.74
CA ILE A 640 -12.16 -3.23 15.91
C ILE A 640 -10.84 -2.76 16.50
N VAL A 641 -10.73 -2.81 17.83
CA VAL A 641 -9.54 -2.44 18.58
C VAL A 641 -9.11 -3.59 19.49
N ALA A 642 -7.82 -3.92 19.44
CA ALA A 642 -7.17 -4.82 20.40
C ALA A 642 -6.34 -4.00 21.38
N VAL A 643 -6.48 -4.22 22.68
CA VAL A 643 -5.73 -3.52 23.73
C VAL A 643 -5.14 -4.48 24.75
N ALA A 644 -3.96 -4.11 25.28
CA ALA A 644 -3.26 -4.85 26.31
C ALA A 644 -2.55 -3.92 27.29
N LEU A 645 -2.39 -4.35 28.53
CA LEU A 645 -1.55 -3.71 29.54
C LEU A 645 -0.07 -3.78 29.10
N GLY A 646 0.67 -2.70 29.25
CA GLY A 646 2.11 -2.62 28.91
C GLY A 646 2.39 -2.41 27.42
N LEU A 647 3.56 -2.85 26.97
CA LEU A 647 3.99 -2.75 25.56
C LEU A 647 3.16 -3.62 24.62
N GLY A 648 3.01 -3.18 23.35
CA GLY A 648 2.16 -3.82 22.35
C GLY A 648 2.66 -5.16 21.79
N LYS A 649 3.83 -5.64 22.19
CA LYS A 649 4.44 -6.87 21.71
C LYS A 649 3.49 -8.07 21.82
N GLY A 650 2.82 -8.23 22.96
CA GLY A 650 1.87 -9.33 23.16
C GLY A 650 0.71 -9.34 22.15
N ILE A 651 0.23 -8.17 21.69
CA ILE A 651 -0.82 -8.09 20.66
C ILE A 651 -0.26 -8.50 19.29
N ALA A 652 0.91 -7.98 18.92
CA ALA A 652 1.56 -8.24 17.64
C ALA A 652 1.92 -9.73 17.47
N GLU A 653 2.26 -10.41 18.56
CA GLU A 653 2.63 -11.83 18.60
C GLU A 653 1.44 -12.78 18.88
N GLY A 654 0.23 -12.27 18.95
CA GLY A 654 -0.97 -13.08 19.13
C GLY A 654 -1.30 -13.50 20.57
N GLY A 655 -0.72 -12.83 21.55
CA GLY A 655 -1.01 -13.03 22.97
C GLY A 655 -2.41 -12.59 23.40
N ALA A 656 -2.74 -12.80 24.66
CA ALA A 656 -4.02 -12.42 25.23
C ALA A 656 -4.21 -10.90 25.21
N CYS A 657 -5.29 -10.43 24.60
CA CYS A 657 -5.66 -9.02 24.52
C CYS A 657 -7.19 -8.87 24.55
N LEU A 658 -7.66 -7.72 25.00
CA LEU A 658 -9.08 -7.39 24.91
C LEU A 658 -9.39 -6.81 23.52
N ARG A 659 -10.50 -7.27 22.91
CA ARG A 659 -11.02 -6.72 21.65
C ARG A 659 -12.36 -6.05 21.86
N PHE A 660 -12.51 -4.83 21.37
CA PHE A 660 -13.76 -4.08 21.44
C PHE A 660 -13.98 -3.23 20.19
N CYS A 661 -15.23 -2.82 19.96
CA CYS A 661 -15.58 -1.87 18.91
C CYS A 661 -15.68 -0.45 19.49
N PRO A 662 -15.03 0.59 18.92
CA PRO A 662 -15.10 1.95 19.46
C PRO A 662 -16.51 2.52 19.50
N ARG A 663 -17.36 2.20 18.53
CA ARG A 663 -18.77 2.63 18.53
C ARG A 663 -19.61 1.98 19.63
N TYR A 664 -19.20 0.79 20.09
CA TYR A 664 -19.91 0.03 21.11
C TYR A 664 -18.94 -0.45 22.21
N PRO A 665 -18.25 0.46 22.93
CA PRO A 665 -17.13 0.10 23.82
C PRO A 665 -17.53 -0.79 25.01
N ARG A 666 -18.81 -0.79 25.36
CA ARG A 666 -19.34 -1.64 26.45
C ARG A 666 -19.76 -3.05 25.97
N HIS A 667 -19.85 -3.25 24.65
CA HIS A 667 -20.18 -4.54 24.07
C HIS A 667 -18.89 -5.31 23.78
N VAL A 668 -18.54 -6.22 24.68
CA VAL A 668 -17.33 -7.04 24.59
C VAL A 668 -17.74 -8.51 24.48
N PRO A 669 -17.92 -9.03 23.25
CA PRO A 669 -18.36 -10.44 23.06
C PRO A 669 -17.42 -11.48 23.68
N GLN A 670 -16.15 -11.11 23.82
CA GLN A 670 -15.08 -11.91 24.42
C GLN A 670 -15.32 -12.19 25.92
N PHE A 671 -16.17 -11.40 26.59
CA PHE A 671 -16.49 -11.45 27.99
C PHE A 671 -17.97 -11.82 28.22
N SER A 672 -18.46 -12.83 27.48
CA SER A 672 -19.86 -13.26 27.54
C SER A 672 -20.19 -14.07 28.82
N SER A 673 -19.20 -14.72 29.42
CA SER A 673 -19.31 -15.44 30.69
C SER A 673 -18.08 -15.20 31.58
N VAL A 674 -18.19 -15.56 32.88
CA VAL A 674 -17.05 -15.48 33.81
C VAL A 674 -15.91 -16.40 33.36
N SER A 675 -16.24 -17.57 32.84
CA SER A 675 -15.26 -18.51 32.30
C SER A 675 -14.51 -17.92 31.10
N ASP A 676 -15.24 -17.33 30.14
CA ASP A 676 -14.63 -16.67 28.97
C ASP A 676 -13.71 -15.53 29.41
N MET A 677 -14.10 -14.76 30.43
CA MET A 677 -13.28 -13.68 30.99
C MET A 677 -11.99 -14.23 31.60
N LEU A 678 -12.04 -15.31 32.35
CA LEU A 678 -10.87 -15.94 32.97
C LEU A 678 -9.91 -16.54 31.94
N GLU A 679 -10.43 -17.13 30.87
CA GLU A 679 -9.64 -17.75 29.81
C GLU A 679 -8.98 -16.73 28.88
N SER A 680 -9.67 -15.64 28.56
CA SER A 680 -9.21 -14.64 27.57
C SER A 680 -8.49 -13.45 28.20
N SER A 681 -8.49 -13.31 29.54
CA SER A 681 -7.81 -12.19 30.19
C SER A 681 -6.30 -12.33 30.14
N GLN A 682 -5.63 -11.20 29.89
CA GLN A 682 -4.17 -11.07 29.94
C GLN A 682 -3.64 -11.42 31.34
N ARG A 683 -2.58 -12.19 31.42
CA ARG A 683 -1.95 -12.62 32.69
C ARG A 683 -0.54 -12.04 32.86
N GLU A 684 0.10 -11.68 31.81
CA GLU A 684 1.46 -11.14 31.75
C GLU A 684 1.48 -9.88 30.87
N PHE A 685 2.42 -9.00 31.11
CA PHE A 685 2.62 -7.80 30.30
C PHE A 685 4.11 -7.56 30.02
N TRP A 686 4.38 -6.88 28.92
CA TRP A 686 5.75 -6.55 28.50
C TRP A 686 6.15 -5.14 28.92
N ALA A 687 7.39 -5.01 29.38
CA ALA A 687 8.01 -3.73 29.77
C ALA A 687 9.48 -3.68 29.37
N VAL A 688 10.05 -2.48 29.27
CA VAL A 688 11.49 -2.27 29.09
C VAL A 688 12.14 -2.31 30.48
N ALA A 689 13.09 -3.22 30.69
CA ALA A 689 13.93 -3.26 31.88
C ALA A 689 14.93 -2.11 31.87
N LEU A 690 14.91 -1.27 32.92
CA LEU A 690 15.83 -0.15 33.11
C LEU A 690 17.10 -0.55 33.88
N GLU A 691 17.04 -1.62 34.66
CA GLU A 691 18.13 -2.16 35.48
C GLU A 691 18.20 -3.68 35.24
N GLY A 692 19.41 -4.22 35.30
CA GLY A 692 19.68 -5.65 35.15
C GLY A 692 20.78 -5.95 34.13
N GLU A 693 21.43 -7.09 34.27
CA GLU A 693 22.30 -7.61 33.23
C GLU A 693 21.47 -7.87 31.98
N SER A 694 21.86 -7.29 30.85
CA SER A 694 21.34 -7.67 29.55
C SER A 694 21.53 -9.18 29.40
N GLY A 695 20.44 -9.94 29.35
CA GLY A 695 20.49 -11.37 29.03
C GLY A 695 21.19 -11.58 27.68
N GLU A 696 21.64 -12.80 27.42
CA GLU A 696 22.48 -13.19 26.27
C GLU A 696 22.00 -12.73 24.87
N GLU A 697 20.87 -12.05 24.73
CA GLU A 697 20.28 -11.58 23.47
C GLU A 697 19.94 -10.08 23.42
N ASN A 698 20.55 -9.18 24.21
CA ASN A 698 20.27 -7.73 24.16
C ASN A 698 18.77 -7.32 24.21
N MET A 699 17.91 -8.15 24.79
CA MET A 699 16.49 -7.86 24.88
C MET A 699 16.20 -7.20 26.21
N HIS A 700 16.05 -5.87 26.16
CA HIS A 700 15.56 -5.11 27.32
C HIS A 700 14.04 -5.26 27.51
N GLU A 701 13.32 -5.95 26.62
CA GLU A 701 11.90 -6.27 26.75
C GLU A 701 11.72 -7.54 27.56
N VAL A 702 11.08 -7.42 28.71
CA VAL A 702 10.84 -8.52 29.65
C VAL A 702 9.35 -8.64 29.94
N SER A 703 8.85 -9.88 30.06
CA SER A 703 7.50 -10.18 30.50
C SER A 703 7.41 -10.25 32.03
N PHE A 704 6.37 -9.67 32.59
CA PHE A 704 6.08 -9.62 34.02
C PHE A 704 4.64 -10.05 34.30
N GLY A 705 4.39 -10.69 35.46
CA GLY A 705 3.05 -11.02 35.92
C GLY A 705 2.24 -9.82 36.41
N LEU A 706 0.91 -9.99 36.54
CA LEU A 706 0.00 -8.91 36.95
C LEU A 706 0.26 -8.38 38.36
N GLU A 707 0.84 -9.19 39.26
CA GLU A 707 1.26 -8.78 40.62
C GLU A 707 2.28 -7.62 40.60
N VAL A 708 3.12 -7.60 39.57
CA VAL A 708 4.10 -6.49 39.36
C VAL A 708 3.34 -5.22 38.92
N ALA A 709 2.38 -5.32 38.01
CA ALA A 709 1.57 -4.18 37.58
C ALA A 709 0.67 -3.66 38.72
N GLU A 710 0.21 -4.54 39.63
CA GLU A 710 -0.52 -4.14 40.85
C GLU A 710 0.39 -3.37 41.80
N ALA A 711 1.63 -3.85 42.02
CA ALA A 711 2.62 -3.16 42.86
C ALA A 711 3.03 -1.81 42.26
N ASP A 712 3.18 -1.72 40.94
CA ASP A 712 3.46 -0.47 40.21
C ASP A 712 2.25 0.48 40.14
N GLY A 713 1.04 0.01 40.54
CA GLY A 713 -0.21 0.77 40.51
C GLY A 713 -0.82 0.97 39.10
N THR A 714 -0.25 0.38 38.06
CA THR A 714 -0.76 0.46 36.69
C THR A 714 -1.98 -0.40 36.45
N LEU A 715 -2.06 -1.54 37.10
CA LEU A 715 -3.19 -2.45 36.96
C LEU A 715 -4.53 -1.79 37.33
N ALA A 716 -4.53 -0.80 38.23
CA ALA A 716 -5.74 -0.09 38.63
C ALA A 716 -6.46 0.61 37.48
N SER A 717 -5.74 1.01 36.44
CA SER A 717 -6.31 1.69 35.25
C SER A 717 -7.05 0.75 34.29
N VAL A 718 -6.77 -0.54 34.32
CA VAL A 718 -7.32 -1.53 33.38
C VAL A 718 -7.86 -2.80 34.05
N GLY A 719 -7.70 -2.92 35.38
CA GLY A 719 -7.93 -4.15 36.13
C GLY A 719 -9.32 -4.28 36.68
N SER A 720 -9.70 -5.54 36.97
CA SER A 720 -10.87 -6.02 37.74
C SER A 720 -10.47 -7.17 38.65
N THR A 721 -11.38 -7.55 39.57
CA THR A 721 -11.15 -8.63 40.52
C THR A 721 -12.22 -9.70 40.35
N TYR A 722 -11.80 -10.92 40.10
CA TYR A 722 -12.66 -12.09 40.18
C TYR A 722 -12.73 -12.61 41.62
N SER A 723 -13.95 -12.79 42.14
CA SER A 723 -14.20 -13.41 43.42
C SER A 723 -14.63 -14.87 43.21
N PRO A 724 -13.79 -15.84 43.58
CA PRO A 724 -14.21 -17.28 43.53
C PRO A 724 -15.41 -17.61 44.39
N GLU A 725 -15.55 -16.88 45.52
CA GLU A 725 -16.66 -17.13 46.47
C GLU A 725 -18.02 -16.77 45.85
N ASN A 726 -18.07 -15.71 45.01
CA ASN A 726 -19.30 -15.21 44.42
C ASN A 726 -19.47 -15.63 42.97
N ASP A 727 -18.47 -16.30 42.40
CA ASP A 727 -18.38 -16.61 40.96
C ASP A 727 -18.68 -15.35 40.09
N ALA A 728 -18.10 -14.23 40.47
CA ALA A 728 -18.38 -12.93 39.84
C ALA A 728 -17.15 -12.05 39.70
N VAL A 729 -17.11 -11.26 38.59
CA VAL A 729 -16.08 -10.27 38.35
C VAL A 729 -16.58 -8.89 38.76
N TYR A 730 -15.77 -8.18 39.54
CA TYR A 730 -16.03 -6.82 40.02
C TYR A 730 -15.04 -5.85 39.40
N ASP A 731 -15.54 -4.73 38.87
CA ASP A 731 -14.71 -3.70 38.30
C ASP A 731 -13.78 -3.08 39.37
N GLY A 732 -12.48 -2.90 39.07
CA GLY A 732 -11.46 -2.36 39.96
C GLY A 732 -10.81 -3.40 40.89
N LEU A 733 -9.87 -2.90 41.74
CA LEU A 733 -9.00 -3.75 42.55
C LEU A 733 -9.32 -3.71 44.07
N SER A 734 -10.41 -3.07 44.46
CA SER A 734 -10.72 -2.83 45.88
C SER A 734 -11.12 -4.13 46.65
N ARG A 735 -11.45 -5.21 45.95
CA ARG A 735 -11.85 -6.49 46.55
C ARG A 735 -10.70 -7.48 46.60
N HIS A 736 -10.76 -8.42 47.50
CA HIS A 736 -9.88 -9.58 47.49
C HIS A 736 -10.33 -10.58 46.40
N GLY A 737 -9.38 -11.19 45.71
CA GLY A 737 -9.67 -12.17 44.64
C GLY A 737 -8.55 -12.19 43.59
N VAL A 738 -8.82 -12.89 42.50
CA VAL A 738 -7.89 -13.05 41.39
C VAL A 738 -7.92 -11.79 40.51
N ARG A 739 -6.72 -11.22 40.21
CA ARG A 739 -6.58 -10.04 39.36
C ARG A 739 -6.74 -10.37 37.88
N MET A 740 -7.44 -9.51 37.15
CA MET A 740 -7.74 -9.68 35.73
C MET A 740 -7.62 -8.36 34.99
N VAL A 741 -7.28 -8.41 33.75
CA VAL A 741 -7.27 -7.23 32.85
C VAL A 741 -8.57 -7.22 32.03
N THR A 742 -9.45 -6.26 32.30
CA THR A 742 -10.78 -6.16 31.68
C THR A 742 -11.02 -4.83 30.97
N PHE A 743 -10.16 -3.85 31.17
CA PHE A 743 -10.35 -2.46 30.69
C PHE A 743 -11.66 -1.80 31.15
N ALA A 744 -12.34 -2.35 32.16
CA ALA A 744 -13.57 -1.79 32.70
C ALA A 744 -13.42 -0.31 33.12
N PRO A 745 -12.35 0.12 33.79
CA PRO A 745 -12.16 1.52 34.15
C PRO A 745 -12.13 2.44 32.91
N VAL A 746 -11.54 2.02 31.81
CA VAL A 746 -11.47 2.78 30.56
C VAL A 746 -12.79 2.73 29.78
N LEU A 747 -13.32 1.54 29.53
CA LEU A 747 -14.44 1.33 28.60
C LEU A 747 -15.82 1.57 29.22
N LYS A 748 -15.98 1.25 30.52
CA LYS A 748 -17.26 1.41 31.24
C LYS A 748 -17.31 2.72 32.02
N HIS A 749 -16.19 3.09 32.65
CA HIS A 749 -16.13 4.24 33.58
C HIS A 749 -15.44 5.47 32.96
N ALA A 750 -15.06 5.42 31.68
CA ALA A 750 -14.50 6.53 30.92
C ALA A 750 -13.26 7.19 31.57
N LEU A 751 -12.43 6.40 32.24
CA LEU A 751 -11.17 6.87 32.84
C LEU A 751 -10.31 7.61 31.80
N PHE A 752 -10.37 7.19 30.55
CA PHE A 752 -9.71 7.78 29.39
C PHE A 752 -10.67 7.71 28.19
N PRO A 753 -10.78 8.76 27.32
CA PRO A 753 -11.73 8.79 26.21
C PRO A 753 -11.23 7.95 25.01
N LEU A 754 -10.84 6.71 25.24
CA LEU A 754 -10.18 5.85 24.26
C LEU A 754 -11.02 5.63 22.99
N ALA A 755 -12.29 5.30 23.17
CA ALA A 755 -13.20 5.00 22.08
C ALA A 755 -13.41 6.24 21.17
N GLU A 756 -13.58 7.41 21.77
CA GLU A 756 -13.78 8.69 21.06
C GLU A 756 -12.53 9.12 20.30
N VAL A 757 -11.35 8.97 20.92
CA VAL A 757 -10.05 9.27 20.30
C VAL A 757 -9.86 8.37 19.08
N LEU A 758 -10.09 7.07 19.23
CA LEU A 758 -9.89 6.09 18.15
C LEU A 758 -10.90 6.25 17.00
N ASP A 759 -12.16 6.55 17.27
CA ASP A 759 -13.17 6.79 16.24
C ASP A 759 -12.75 7.98 15.33
N VAL A 760 -12.33 9.09 15.97
CA VAL A 760 -11.83 10.26 15.24
C VAL A 760 -10.57 9.94 14.41
N ILE A 761 -9.58 9.26 15.00
CA ILE A 761 -8.29 9.00 14.35
C ILE A 761 -8.45 7.98 13.21
N MET A 762 -9.23 6.93 13.41
CA MET A 762 -9.49 5.93 12.36
C MET A 762 -10.24 6.56 11.19
N GLY A 763 -11.25 7.41 11.46
CA GLY A 763 -11.96 8.14 10.42
C GLY A 763 -11.05 9.06 9.61
N LEU A 764 -10.22 9.86 10.28
CA LEU A 764 -9.25 10.74 9.63
C LEU A 764 -8.17 9.95 8.88
N GLY A 765 -7.67 8.86 9.46
CA GLY A 765 -6.69 8.01 8.84
C GLY A 765 -7.23 7.36 7.55
N ALA A 766 -8.43 6.81 7.60
CA ALA A 766 -9.08 6.20 6.45
C ALA A 766 -9.36 7.23 5.34
N ALA A 767 -9.84 8.43 5.70
CA ALA A 767 -10.04 9.52 4.75
C ALA A 767 -8.70 9.98 4.12
N GLY A 768 -7.65 10.12 4.94
CA GLY A 768 -6.33 10.55 4.48
C GLY A 768 -5.62 9.52 3.60
N MET A 769 -5.78 8.23 3.89
CA MET A 769 -5.19 7.13 3.11
C MET A 769 -6.03 6.76 1.88
N GLY A 770 -7.33 7.09 1.89
CA GLY A 770 -8.28 6.64 0.88
C GLY A 770 -8.63 5.15 0.97
N ASN A 771 -8.23 4.49 2.05
CA ASN A 771 -8.44 3.07 2.35
C ASN A 771 -8.67 2.88 3.85
N PRO A 772 -9.32 1.80 4.27
CA PRO A 772 -9.29 1.40 5.67
C PRO A 772 -7.86 1.31 6.21
N VAL A 773 -7.70 1.63 7.48
CA VAL A 773 -6.39 1.75 8.12
C VAL A 773 -6.25 0.86 9.35
N GLU A 774 -5.01 0.48 9.62
CA GLU A 774 -4.56 -0.06 10.89
C GLU A 774 -3.66 0.95 11.59
N ILE A 775 -3.87 1.13 12.89
CA ILE A 775 -3.20 2.12 13.73
C ILE A 775 -2.65 1.43 14.96
N GLU A 776 -1.35 1.59 15.20
CA GLU A 776 -0.70 1.20 16.46
C GLU A 776 -0.62 2.41 17.39
N PHE A 777 -0.91 2.22 18.68
CA PHE A 777 -0.88 3.28 19.67
C PHE A 777 -0.45 2.79 21.07
N ALA A 778 -0.01 3.74 21.89
CA ALA A 778 0.22 3.52 23.32
C ALA A 778 -0.30 4.69 24.14
N VAL A 779 -0.73 4.43 25.36
CA VAL A 779 -1.33 5.44 26.24
C VAL A 779 -0.59 5.51 27.56
N ASN A 780 -0.23 6.73 27.94
CA ASN A 780 0.34 7.03 29.26
C ASN A 780 -0.65 7.88 30.07
N LEU A 781 -1.20 7.32 31.10
CA LEU A 781 -2.17 7.95 32.01
C LEU A 781 -1.47 8.72 33.14
N ARG A 782 -0.18 8.50 33.34
CA ARG A 782 0.62 9.01 34.46
C ARG A 782 1.82 9.86 33.98
N PRO A 783 1.58 10.90 33.17
CA PRO A 783 2.64 11.79 32.78
C PRO A 783 3.20 12.56 33.99
N PRO A 784 4.36 13.21 33.88
CA PRO A 784 4.89 14.11 34.89
C PRO A 784 3.85 15.17 35.33
N PRO A 785 3.87 15.62 36.58
CA PRO A 785 2.92 16.60 37.07
C PRO A 785 2.82 17.85 36.18
N GLY A 786 1.61 18.27 35.86
CA GLY A 786 1.32 19.41 34.98
C GLY A 786 1.30 19.12 33.47
N GLN A 787 1.57 17.89 33.05
CA GLN A 787 1.42 17.47 31.65
C GLN A 787 0.10 16.76 31.43
N PRO A 788 -0.52 16.88 30.22
CA PRO A 788 -1.70 16.12 29.88
C PRO A 788 -1.37 14.64 29.72
N ARG A 789 -2.37 13.74 29.88
CA ARG A 789 -2.24 12.34 29.53
C ARG A 789 -1.87 12.19 28.06
N GLU A 790 -1.08 11.19 27.74
CA GLU A 790 -0.52 11.04 26.38
C GLU A 790 -1.19 9.88 25.65
N PHE A 791 -1.73 10.15 24.47
CA PHE A 791 -2.02 9.14 23.45
C PHE A 791 -0.95 9.24 22.38
N GLY A 792 -0.03 8.29 22.36
CA GLY A 792 1.06 8.21 21.40
C GLY A 792 0.66 7.39 20.17
N PHE A 793 0.70 8.00 19.03
CA PHE A 793 0.46 7.36 17.74
C PHE A 793 1.76 6.73 17.23
N LEU A 794 1.83 5.40 17.13
CA LEU A 794 3.08 4.68 16.87
C LEU A 794 3.28 4.27 15.41
N GLN A 795 2.21 3.94 14.70
CA GLN A 795 2.24 3.56 13.28
C GLN A 795 0.84 3.66 12.67
N MET A 796 0.78 3.97 11.37
CA MET A 796 -0.43 3.82 10.55
C MET A 796 -0.06 3.20 9.21
N ARG A 797 -0.92 2.30 8.76
CA ARG A 797 -0.79 1.68 7.43
C ARG A 797 -2.17 1.39 6.85
N PRO A 798 -2.30 1.37 5.52
CA PRO A 798 -3.53 0.95 4.87
C PRO A 798 -3.76 -0.55 5.08
N LEU A 799 -5.03 -0.94 5.14
CA LEU A 799 -5.44 -2.35 5.10
C LEU A 799 -5.67 -2.77 3.65
N ALA A 800 -5.12 -3.91 3.26
CA ALA A 800 -5.41 -4.50 1.97
C ALA A 800 -6.75 -5.23 2.01
N LEU A 801 -7.75 -4.74 1.27
CA LEU A 801 -9.09 -5.34 1.16
C LEU A 801 -9.36 -5.96 -0.22
N SER A 802 -8.36 -6.46 -0.89
CA SER A 802 -8.34 -6.70 -2.32
C SER A 802 -9.35 -7.72 -2.88
N ARG A 803 -10.08 -8.49 -2.06
CA ARG A 803 -11.10 -9.46 -2.53
C ARG A 803 -12.44 -9.37 -1.79
N GLU A 804 -12.66 -8.40 -0.93
CA GLU A 804 -13.92 -8.32 -0.16
C GLU A 804 -15.12 -7.82 -0.99
N THR A 805 -14.94 -7.43 -2.24
CA THR A 805 -16.01 -6.95 -3.12
C THR A 805 -16.79 -8.06 -3.82
N GLU A 806 -16.25 -9.29 -3.94
CA GLU A 806 -16.96 -10.39 -4.58
C GLU A 806 -17.88 -11.11 -3.59
N GLU A 807 -19.20 -11.04 -3.79
CA GLU A 807 -20.16 -11.88 -3.06
C GLU A 807 -20.40 -13.19 -3.81
N LEU A 808 -19.86 -14.30 -3.29
CA LEU A 808 -20.13 -15.62 -3.78
C LEU A 808 -21.25 -16.26 -2.98
N GLU A 809 -22.36 -16.65 -3.64
CA GLU A 809 -23.35 -17.53 -3.01
C GLU A 809 -22.79 -18.95 -2.96
N LEU A 810 -22.68 -19.52 -1.76
CA LEU A 810 -22.06 -20.83 -1.55
C LEU A 810 -22.89 -21.99 -2.16
N GLY A 811 -24.17 -21.79 -2.38
CA GLY A 811 -25.11 -22.79 -2.89
C GLY A 811 -25.39 -23.93 -1.91
N GLU A 812 -26.42 -24.73 -2.18
CA GLU A 812 -26.70 -25.95 -1.42
C GLU A 812 -25.70 -27.05 -1.82
N VAL A 813 -25.00 -27.61 -0.83
CA VAL A 813 -23.99 -28.66 -1.03
C VAL A 813 -24.34 -29.87 -0.17
N ARG A 814 -24.19 -31.08 -0.71
CA ARG A 814 -24.37 -32.32 0.06
C ARG A 814 -23.32 -32.39 1.18
N GLU A 815 -23.73 -32.72 2.37
CA GLU A 815 -22.84 -32.77 3.53
C GLU A 815 -21.65 -33.72 3.36
N GLU A 816 -21.85 -34.83 2.66
CA GLU A 816 -20.82 -35.84 2.38
C GLU A 816 -19.68 -35.30 1.50
N ALA A 817 -19.94 -34.27 0.67
CA ALA A 817 -18.96 -33.61 -0.18
C ALA A 817 -18.16 -32.51 0.57
N VAL A 818 -18.53 -32.17 1.78
CA VAL A 818 -17.87 -31.12 2.55
C VAL A 818 -16.64 -31.68 3.26
N LEU A 819 -15.47 -31.09 3.04
CA LEU A 819 -14.25 -31.32 3.80
C LEU A 819 -14.19 -30.40 5.01
N CYS A 820 -14.43 -29.10 4.79
CA CYS A 820 -14.43 -28.10 5.85
C CYS A 820 -15.58 -27.12 5.65
N ARG A 821 -16.27 -26.76 6.73
CA ARG A 821 -17.25 -25.68 6.78
C ARG A 821 -16.93 -24.77 7.94
N SER A 822 -16.81 -23.47 7.66
CA SER A 822 -16.54 -22.48 8.70
C SER A 822 -17.54 -21.32 8.64
N ARG A 823 -17.82 -20.75 9.82
CA ARG A 823 -18.54 -19.49 10.01
C ARG A 823 -17.60 -18.34 10.39
N ARG A 824 -16.29 -18.55 10.20
CA ARG A 824 -15.23 -17.56 10.42
C ARG A 824 -14.21 -17.69 9.31
N VAL A 825 -14.44 -16.95 8.24
CA VAL A 825 -13.70 -17.06 7.01
C VAL A 825 -13.17 -15.70 6.60
N LEU A 826 -11.89 -15.65 6.20
CA LEU A 826 -11.28 -14.50 5.57
C LEU A 826 -11.06 -14.82 4.09
N GLY A 827 -11.35 -13.85 3.24
CA GLY A 827 -11.28 -13.98 1.80
C GLY A 827 -12.65 -14.17 1.16
N ASN A 828 -12.74 -13.82 -0.13
CA ASN A 828 -13.93 -13.96 -0.95
C ASN A 828 -13.58 -14.65 -2.25
N GLY A 829 -14.55 -15.32 -2.86
CA GLY A 829 -14.38 -15.95 -4.15
C GLY A 829 -14.16 -17.46 -4.08
N ARG A 830 -13.56 -17.99 -5.14
CA ARG A 830 -13.39 -19.42 -5.40
C ARG A 830 -11.93 -19.73 -5.68
N ILE A 831 -11.37 -20.77 -5.04
CA ILE A 831 -10.03 -21.28 -5.32
C ILE A 831 -10.14 -22.70 -5.83
N GLU A 832 -9.54 -22.94 -6.98
CA GLU A 832 -9.51 -24.23 -7.67
C GLU A 832 -8.06 -24.67 -7.90
N GLY A 833 -7.89 -25.94 -8.22
CA GLY A 833 -6.57 -26.45 -8.62
C GLY A 833 -5.71 -26.98 -7.47
N ILE A 834 -6.10 -26.81 -6.21
CA ILE A 834 -5.34 -27.34 -5.07
C ILE A 834 -5.51 -28.85 -5.00
N ARG A 835 -4.41 -29.60 -5.13
CA ARG A 835 -4.34 -31.06 -4.99
C ARG A 835 -3.49 -31.50 -3.83
N ASP A 836 -2.61 -30.64 -3.36
CA ASP A 836 -1.67 -30.92 -2.29
C ASP A 836 -2.19 -30.36 -0.96
N LEU A 837 -2.23 -31.19 0.06
CA LEU A 837 -2.65 -30.83 1.39
C LEU A 837 -1.50 -31.12 2.37
N VAL A 838 -1.14 -30.12 3.15
CA VAL A 838 -0.20 -30.24 4.25
C VAL A 838 -1.00 -30.26 5.56
N VAL A 839 -1.00 -31.37 6.27
CA VAL A 839 -1.87 -31.62 7.40
C VAL A 839 -1.03 -31.88 8.66
N VAL A 840 -1.20 -31.01 9.67
CA VAL A 840 -0.70 -31.30 11.03
C VAL A 840 -1.75 -32.12 11.74
N ASP A 841 -1.41 -33.36 11.97
CA ASP A 841 -2.34 -34.38 12.44
C ASP A 841 -2.73 -34.15 13.90
N PHE A 842 -4.02 -34.02 14.15
CA PHE A 842 -4.62 -33.89 15.47
C PHE A 842 -4.18 -34.97 16.47
N GLN A 843 -4.03 -36.24 16.05
CA GLN A 843 -3.66 -37.35 16.91
C GLN A 843 -2.15 -37.35 17.25
N ARG A 844 -1.32 -36.70 16.44
CA ARG A 844 0.13 -36.69 16.55
C ARG A 844 0.70 -35.36 17.06
N PHE A 845 -0.14 -34.36 17.13
CA PHE A 845 0.28 -33.03 17.56
C PHE A 845 0.44 -32.95 19.07
N GLU A 846 1.66 -32.72 19.51
CA GLU A 846 2.01 -32.43 20.90
C GLU A 846 2.34 -30.94 21.05
N ARG A 847 1.61 -30.19 21.89
CA ARG A 847 1.82 -28.75 22.11
C ARG A 847 3.29 -28.42 22.47
N ALA A 848 3.89 -29.23 23.32
CA ALA A 848 5.30 -29.05 23.72
C ALA A 848 6.29 -29.12 22.53
N ARG A 849 5.88 -29.76 21.42
CA ARG A 849 6.71 -29.95 20.22
C ARG A 849 6.20 -29.13 19.02
N SER A 850 5.40 -28.12 19.24
CA SER A 850 4.82 -27.27 18.18
C SER A 850 5.89 -26.60 17.29
N ARG A 851 7.09 -26.30 17.83
CA ARG A 851 8.24 -25.79 17.05
C ARG A 851 8.77 -26.80 16.06
N GLU A 852 8.76 -28.09 16.39
CA GLU A 852 9.17 -29.14 15.46
C GLU A 852 8.17 -29.26 14.32
N ALA A 853 6.88 -29.20 14.63
CA ALA A 853 5.81 -29.18 13.63
C ALA A 853 5.95 -27.97 12.68
N ALA A 854 6.27 -26.77 13.23
CA ALA A 854 6.53 -25.58 12.43
C ALA A 854 7.71 -25.78 11.45
N SER A 855 8.80 -26.37 11.90
CA SER A 855 9.97 -26.66 11.06
C SER A 855 9.65 -27.69 9.97
N GLU A 856 8.86 -28.72 10.27
CA GLU A 856 8.42 -29.72 9.28
C GLU A 856 7.52 -29.09 8.20
N VAL A 857 6.59 -28.21 8.61
CA VAL A 857 5.75 -27.45 7.67
C VAL A 857 6.62 -26.55 6.78
N GLY A 858 7.57 -25.82 7.35
CA GLY A 858 8.46 -24.93 6.61
C GLY A 858 9.27 -25.66 5.53
N ARG A 859 9.76 -26.86 5.84
CA ARG A 859 10.47 -27.69 4.86
C ARG A 859 9.56 -28.09 3.69
N LEU A 860 8.33 -28.57 3.99
CA LEU A 860 7.38 -28.94 2.95
C LEU A 860 6.94 -27.72 2.13
N ASN A 861 6.76 -26.56 2.77
CA ASN A 861 6.48 -25.31 2.07
C ASN A 861 7.59 -24.96 1.06
N ALA A 862 8.85 -25.05 1.46
CA ALA A 862 9.98 -24.79 0.57
C ALA A 862 9.97 -25.75 -0.65
N GLU A 863 9.77 -27.05 -0.42
CA GLU A 863 9.66 -28.04 -1.49
C GLU A 863 8.50 -27.76 -2.47
N LEU A 864 7.33 -27.36 -1.94
CA LEU A 864 6.14 -27.07 -2.75
C LEU A 864 6.30 -25.75 -3.51
N LEU A 865 6.94 -24.75 -2.92
CA LEU A 865 7.26 -23.48 -3.59
C LEU A 865 8.22 -23.65 -4.75
N ASP A 866 9.29 -24.43 -4.59
CA ASP A 866 10.27 -24.73 -5.66
C ASP A 866 9.59 -25.34 -6.88
N HIS A 867 8.55 -26.14 -6.64
CA HIS A 867 7.73 -26.76 -7.70
C HIS A 867 6.53 -25.90 -8.12
N ARG A 868 6.36 -24.72 -7.57
CA ARG A 868 5.18 -23.82 -7.79
C ARG A 868 3.86 -24.55 -7.57
N THR A 869 3.79 -25.42 -6.58
CA THR A 869 2.63 -26.24 -6.29
C THR A 869 1.80 -25.61 -5.18
N PRO A 870 0.58 -25.12 -5.47
CA PRO A 870 -0.31 -24.56 -4.47
C PRO A 870 -0.82 -25.66 -3.53
N TYR A 871 -1.01 -25.34 -2.27
CA TYR A 871 -1.49 -26.31 -1.30
C TYR A 871 -2.48 -25.72 -0.28
N LEU A 872 -3.25 -26.61 0.35
CA LEU A 872 -4.08 -26.33 1.51
C LEU A 872 -3.31 -26.73 2.77
N LEU A 873 -3.16 -25.79 3.71
CA LEU A 873 -2.56 -26.04 5.02
C LEU A 873 -3.65 -26.25 6.08
N ILE A 874 -3.63 -27.38 6.77
CA ILE A 874 -4.57 -27.70 7.86
C ILE A 874 -3.77 -27.95 9.14
N GLY A 875 -4.15 -27.30 10.23
CA GLY A 875 -3.47 -27.50 11.50
C GLY A 875 -4.37 -27.32 12.72
N VAL A 876 -3.81 -27.69 13.85
CA VAL A 876 -4.45 -27.67 15.16
C VAL A 876 -3.93 -26.46 15.95
N GLY A 877 -4.84 -25.64 16.51
CA GLY A 877 -4.48 -24.39 17.16
C GLY A 877 -4.27 -23.25 16.17
N ARG A 878 -3.71 -22.15 16.64
CA ARG A 878 -3.43 -20.96 15.82
C ARG A 878 -2.14 -21.11 15.03
N TRP A 879 -2.14 -20.69 13.80
CA TRP A 879 -0.93 -20.52 13.02
C TRP A 879 -0.25 -19.18 13.36
N GLY A 880 1.09 -19.18 13.43
CA GLY A 880 1.89 -17.98 13.70
C GLY A 880 1.83 -17.50 15.15
N SER A 881 1.30 -18.28 16.08
CA SER A 881 1.35 -17.96 17.50
C SER A 881 2.71 -18.31 18.09
N ARG A 882 3.40 -17.35 18.71
CA ARG A 882 4.66 -17.63 19.42
C ARG A 882 4.45 -18.44 20.71
N ASP A 883 3.23 -18.42 21.27
CA ASP A 883 2.88 -19.27 22.40
C ASP A 883 2.58 -20.70 21.92
N PRO A 884 3.44 -21.68 22.26
CA PRO A 884 3.26 -23.08 21.86
C PRO A 884 1.96 -23.69 22.39
N TRP A 885 1.38 -23.13 23.44
CA TRP A 885 0.13 -23.61 24.04
C TRP A 885 -1.11 -23.17 23.27
N LEU A 886 -0.98 -22.12 22.44
CA LEU A 886 -2.06 -21.58 21.62
C LEU A 886 -2.06 -22.11 20.19
N GLY A 887 -0.94 -22.70 19.71
CA GLY A 887 -0.86 -23.21 18.34
C GLY A 887 0.55 -23.51 17.82
N ILE A 888 0.74 -23.33 16.53
CA ILE A 888 1.97 -23.69 15.81
C ILE A 888 2.72 -22.39 15.44
N PRO A 889 3.95 -22.20 15.96
CA PRO A 889 4.70 -20.94 15.83
C PRO A 889 5.43 -20.83 14.47
N VAL A 890 4.69 -20.93 13.37
CA VAL A 890 5.25 -20.70 12.02
C VAL A 890 5.48 -19.22 11.76
N THR A 891 6.51 -18.93 11.00
CA THR A 891 6.73 -17.64 10.36
C THR A 891 6.08 -17.63 8.96
N TRP A 892 5.87 -16.43 8.39
CA TRP A 892 5.18 -16.34 7.10
C TRP A 892 5.91 -17.09 5.97
N ASP A 893 7.23 -16.98 5.90
CA ASP A 893 8.07 -17.69 4.93
C ASP A 893 7.90 -19.21 4.97
N GLN A 894 7.57 -19.76 6.15
CA GLN A 894 7.32 -21.21 6.34
C GLN A 894 5.97 -21.68 5.80
N VAL A 895 5.06 -20.77 5.40
CA VAL A 895 3.71 -21.12 4.91
C VAL A 895 3.30 -20.30 3.69
N SER A 896 4.18 -19.51 3.13
CA SER A 896 3.91 -18.54 2.06
C SER A 896 3.38 -19.14 0.74
N GLY A 897 3.57 -20.43 0.52
CA GLY A 897 3.02 -21.17 -0.62
C GLY A 897 1.59 -21.67 -0.42
N ALA A 898 1.02 -21.57 0.79
CA ALA A 898 -0.34 -21.98 1.06
C ALA A 898 -1.35 -21.01 0.40
N GLN A 899 -2.27 -21.54 -0.40
CA GLN A 899 -3.38 -20.74 -0.94
C GLN A 899 -4.59 -20.69 -0.01
N THR A 900 -4.71 -21.67 0.88
CA THR A 900 -5.77 -21.72 1.89
C THR A 900 -5.21 -22.31 3.18
N ILE A 901 -5.60 -21.73 4.30
CA ILE A 901 -5.19 -22.19 5.64
C ILE A 901 -6.42 -22.48 6.51
N VAL A 902 -6.40 -23.59 7.23
CA VAL A 902 -7.43 -23.97 8.19
C VAL A 902 -6.83 -24.08 9.59
N GLU A 903 -7.43 -23.39 10.54
CA GLU A 903 -7.15 -23.50 11.97
C GLU A 903 -8.26 -24.31 12.63
N ALA A 904 -7.93 -25.43 13.25
CA ALA A 904 -8.89 -26.26 13.96
C ALA A 904 -8.69 -26.20 15.47
N GLY A 905 -9.78 -26.00 16.23
CA GLY A 905 -9.77 -26.04 17.68
C GLY A 905 -9.54 -27.45 18.21
N LEU A 906 -8.93 -27.55 19.40
CA LEU A 906 -8.76 -28.78 20.18
C LEU A 906 -9.88 -28.95 21.20
N ARG A 907 -10.01 -30.16 21.79
CA ARG A 907 -11.02 -30.49 22.83
C ARG A 907 -11.03 -29.47 23.97
N ASP A 908 -9.88 -28.98 24.36
CA ASP A 908 -9.63 -28.09 25.50
C ASP A 908 -9.14 -26.70 25.08
N LEU A 909 -9.13 -26.40 23.78
CA LEU A 909 -8.69 -25.11 23.25
C LEU A 909 -9.60 -24.61 22.11
N LYS A 910 -10.43 -23.61 22.40
CA LYS A 910 -11.21 -22.91 21.38
C LYS A 910 -10.30 -21.94 20.64
N VAL A 911 -10.17 -22.10 19.33
CA VAL A 911 -9.40 -21.20 18.49
C VAL A 911 -10.25 -19.99 18.07
N THR A 912 -9.69 -18.80 18.25
CA THR A 912 -10.27 -17.55 17.73
C THR A 912 -9.35 -17.01 16.65
N PRO A 913 -9.88 -16.40 15.56
CA PRO A 913 -9.04 -15.84 14.50
C PRO A 913 -7.93 -14.94 15.05
N SER A 914 -6.73 -15.06 14.49
CA SER A 914 -5.54 -14.31 14.92
C SER A 914 -5.56 -12.84 14.51
N GLN A 915 -6.75 -12.24 14.37
CA GLN A 915 -6.93 -10.83 13.95
C GLN A 915 -6.12 -9.88 14.84
N GLY A 916 -5.28 -9.06 14.24
CA GLY A 916 -4.39 -8.12 14.93
C GLY A 916 -2.91 -8.54 14.92
N THR A 917 -2.60 -9.76 14.50
CA THR A 917 -1.20 -10.24 14.44
C THR A 917 -0.53 -9.92 13.09
N HIS A 918 0.79 -9.92 13.07
CA HIS A 918 1.57 -9.82 11.83
C HIS A 918 1.25 -10.97 10.87
N PHE A 919 1.04 -12.17 11.39
CA PHE A 919 0.63 -13.33 10.60
C PHE A 919 -0.68 -13.10 9.86
N PHE A 920 -1.70 -12.57 10.59
CA PHE A 920 -3.00 -12.24 9.99
C PHE A 920 -2.90 -11.17 8.90
N GLN A 921 -2.00 -10.21 9.06
CA GLN A 921 -1.76 -9.17 8.06
C GLN A 921 -1.19 -9.74 6.77
N ASN A 922 -0.26 -10.68 6.88
CA ASN A 922 0.27 -11.38 5.72
C ASN A 922 -0.83 -12.19 5.01
N LEU A 923 -1.73 -12.87 5.75
CA LEU A 923 -2.88 -13.57 5.16
C LEU A 923 -3.75 -12.65 4.30
N THR A 924 -4.07 -11.44 4.81
CA THR A 924 -4.88 -10.47 4.06
C THR A 924 -4.15 -9.93 2.85
N SER A 925 -2.86 -9.67 2.95
CA SER A 925 -2.05 -9.07 1.89
C SER A 925 -1.77 -10.03 0.73
N PHE A 926 -1.59 -11.31 1.03
CA PHE A 926 -1.37 -12.34 0.00
C PHE A 926 -2.65 -13.03 -0.47
N ASN A 927 -3.83 -12.54 -0.02
CA ASN A 927 -5.14 -13.10 -0.38
C ASN A 927 -5.26 -14.59 -0.12
N VAL A 928 -4.69 -15.07 0.98
CA VAL A 928 -4.81 -16.47 1.38
C VAL A 928 -6.18 -16.73 1.99
N GLY A 929 -6.89 -17.72 1.49
CA GLY A 929 -8.15 -18.16 2.10
C GLY A 929 -7.90 -18.67 3.53
N TYR A 930 -8.67 -18.17 4.51
CA TYR A 930 -8.43 -18.53 5.90
C TYR A 930 -9.71 -18.93 6.62
N PHE A 931 -9.69 -20.09 7.23
CA PHE A 931 -10.82 -20.74 7.88
C PHE A 931 -10.49 -21.03 9.34
N THR A 932 -11.36 -20.64 10.26
CA THR A 932 -11.26 -21.04 11.65
C THR A 932 -12.45 -21.95 12.00
N VAL A 933 -12.21 -23.13 12.54
CA VAL A 933 -13.23 -24.10 12.91
C VAL A 933 -13.02 -24.61 14.33
N ASN A 934 -14.11 -24.75 15.08
CA ASN A 934 -14.12 -25.36 16.40
C ASN A 934 -15.21 -26.46 16.45
N PRO A 935 -14.98 -27.63 15.85
CA PRO A 935 -16.02 -28.66 15.64
C PRO A 935 -16.67 -29.11 16.91
N GLU A 936 -15.93 -29.24 18.00
CA GLU A 936 -16.44 -29.73 19.28
C GLU A 936 -17.35 -28.74 20.01
N SER A 937 -17.21 -27.43 19.71
CA SER A 937 -18.13 -26.40 20.20
C SER A 937 -19.30 -26.13 19.25
N GLY A 938 -19.44 -26.90 18.17
CA GLY A 938 -20.47 -26.69 17.13
C GLY A 938 -20.24 -25.50 16.24
N ASP A 939 -19.03 -24.92 16.25
CA ASP A 939 -18.64 -23.76 15.43
C ASP A 939 -17.77 -24.24 14.26
N GLY A 940 -18.42 -24.70 13.18
CA GLY A 940 -17.80 -25.24 11.99
C GLY A 940 -17.67 -26.76 11.98
N PHE A 941 -17.10 -27.27 10.88
CA PHE A 941 -16.91 -28.70 10.63
C PHE A 941 -15.60 -28.93 9.90
N LEU A 942 -14.88 -30.01 10.24
CA LEU A 942 -13.71 -30.51 9.53
C LEU A 942 -13.73 -32.02 9.55
N ASP A 943 -13.67 -32.66 8.38
CA ASP A 943 -13.73 -34.12 8.23
C ASP A 943 -12.34 -34.76 8.43
N TRP A 944 -11.98 -34.98 9.68
CA TRP A 944 -10.72 -35.63 10.06
C TRP A 944 -10.66 -37.08 9.59
N ASP A 945 -11.79 -37.80 9.62
CA ASP A 945 -11.86 -39.21 9.22
C ASP A 945 -11.53 -39.36 7.72
N TRP A 946 -12.03 -38.43 6.90
CA TRP A 946 -11.70 -38.42 5.49
C TRP A 946 -10.22 -38.08 5.25
N LEU A 947 -9.66 -37.10 5.98
CA LEU A 947 -8.23 -36.75 5.88
C LEU A 947 -7.33 -37.92 6.29
N ASP A 948 -7.72 -38.65 7.35
CA ASP A 948 -6.96 -39.81 7.83
C ASP A 948 -6.99 -40.98 6.85
N ALA A 949 -8.09 -41.14 6.12
CA ALA A 949 -8.23 -42.18 5.08
C ALA A 949 -7.39 -41.89 3.81
N GLN A 950 -6.89 -40.68 3.60
CA GLN A 950 -6.09 -40.37 2.42
C GLN A 950 -4.65 -40.91 2.53
N PRO A 951 -4.11 -41.49 1.47
CA PRO A 951 -2.72 -41.92 1.45
C PRO A 951 -1.77 -40.74 1.51
N ALA A 952 -0.80 -40.78 2.40
CA ALA A 952 0.25 -39.76 2.48
C ALA A 952 1.28 -39.97 1.37
N LEU A 953 1.60 -38.90 0.65
CA LEU A 953 2.73 -38.86 -0.30
C LEU A 953 4.06 -38.86 0.48
N SER A 954 4.14 -38.09 1.56
CA SER A 954 5.21 -38.11 2.54
C SER A 954 4.67 -37.86 3.95
N GLN A 955 5.40 -38.35 4.96
CA GLN A 955 4.99 -38.26 6.36
C GLN A 955 6.21 -38.01 7.22
N ALA A 956 6.16 -36.99 8.06
CA ALA A 956 7.10 -36.67 9.12
C ALA A 956 6.52 -37.01 10.50
N SER A 957 7.17 -36.55 11.58
CA SER A 957 6.71 -36.89 12.94
C SER A 957 5.34 -36.29 13.26
N HIS A 958 5.09 -35.05 12.82
CA HIS A 958 3.88 -34.28 13.12
C HIS A 958 3.05 -33.93 11.88
N VAL A 959 3.66 -33.97 10.68
CA VAL A 959 3.07 -33.43 9.45
C VAL A 959 2.94 -34.51 8.39
N ARG A 960 1.79 -34.54 7.72
CA ARG A 960 1.57 -35.38 6.54
C ARG A 960 1.36 -34.51 5.30
N HIS A 961 2.00 -34.87 4.20
CA HIS A 961 1.73 -34.34 2.88
C HIS A 961 0.83 -35.30 2.11
N LEU A 962 -0.34 -34.88 1.75
CA LEU A 962 -1.31 -35.65 0.96
C LEU A 962 -1.38 -35.06 -0.44
N ARG A 963 -1.38 -35.90 -1.47
CA ARG A 963 -1.62 -35.48 -2.86
C ARG A 963 -2.84 -36.18 -3.40
N LEU A 964 -3.87 -35.41 -3.74
CA LEU A 964 -5.13 -35.90 -4.23
C LEU A 964 -5.07 -36.13 -5.76
N ALA A 965 -5.82 -37.13 -6.25
CA ALA A 965 -5.94 -37.38 -7.70
C ALA A 965 -6.65 -36.23 -8.42
N GLN A 966 -7.61 -35.58 -7.77
CA GLN A 966 -8.37 -34.44 -8.29
C GLN A 966 -8.31 -33.27 -7.30
N PRO A 967 -8.42 -32.02 -7.77
CA PRO A 967 -8.36 -30.85 -6.89
C PRO A 967 -9.58 -30.75 -5.97
N ILE A 968 -9.38 -30.16 -4.81
CA ILE A 968 -10.44 -29.66 -3.95
C ILE A 968 -10.99 -28.34 -4.52
N LEU A 969 -12.17 -27.95 -4.05
CA LEU A 969 -12.79 -26.69 -4.36
C LEU A 969 -13.02 -25.87 -3.06
N VAL A 970 -12.40 -24.69 -2.99
CA VAL A 970 -12.60 -23.75 -1.87
C VAL A 970 -13.57 -22.66 -2.32
N LYS A 971 -14.60 -22.39 -1.51
CA LYS A 971 -15.57 -21.31 -1.69
C LYS A 971 -15.62 -20.45 -0.45
N MET A 972 -15.50 -19.13 -0.60
CA MET A 972 -15.42 -18.19 0.50
C MET A 972 -16.35 -17.00 0.30
N ASN A 973 -17.04 -16.61 1.36
CA ASN A 973 -17.78 -15.37 1.48
C ASN A 973 -17.45 -14.72 2.84
N GLY A 974 -16.39 -13.92 2.87
CA GLY A 974 -15.91 -13.26 4.09
C GLY A 974 -16.91 -12.22 4.62
N ARG A 975 -17.74 -11.61 3.78
CA ARG A 975 -18.79 -10.66 4.21
C ARG A 975 -19.87 -11.35 5.07
N ARG A 976 -20.23 -12.59 4.71
CA ARG A 976 -21.19 -13.39 5.47
C ARG A 976 -20.51 -14.28 6.51
N ASN A 977 -19.19 -14.26 6.61
CA ASN A 977 -18.39 -15.16 7.45
C ASN A 977 -18.68 -16.65 7.16
N GLU A 978 -18.89 -17.00 5.90
CA GLU A 978 -19.23 -18.36 5.48
C GLU A 978 -18.22 -18.90 4.47
N GLY A 979 -17.79 -20.13 4.66
CA GLY A 979 -16.92 -20.78 3.70
C GLY A 979 -17.00 -22.28 3.72
N LEU A 980 -16.71 -22.87 2.56
CA LEU A 980 -16.75 -24.29 2.30
C LEU A 980 -15.48 -24.74 1.57
N ILE A 981 -14.90 -25.84 2.03
CA ILE A 981 -13.90 -26.59 1.27
C ILE A 981 -14.56 -27.92 0.91
N LEU A 982 -14.62 -28.19 -0.40
CA LEU A 982 -15.27 -29.38 -0.91
C LEU A 982 -14.23 -30.43 -1.28
N LYS A 983 -14.55 -31.68 -0.95
CA LYS A 983 -13.79 -32.85 -1.39
C LYS A 983 -13.81 -32.93 -2.93
N PRO A 984 -12.83 -33.58 -3.57
CA PRO A 984 -12.85 -33.84 -5.00
C PRO A 984 -14.16 -34.51 -5.41
N SER A 985 -14.73 -34.07 -6.53
CA SER A 985 -15.88 -34.76 -7.13
C SER A 985 -15.43 -36.14 -7.62
N VAL A 986 -16.09 -37.18 -7.20
CA VAL A 986 -15.82 -38.59 -7.62
C VAL A 986 -16.16 -38.76 -9.10
#